data_98c9eeedc269548c5006fc9d08619855
#
_entry.id   98c9eeedc269548c5006fc9d08619855
#
_cell.length_a   1.000
_cell.length_b   1.000
_cell.length_c   1.000
_cell.angle_alpha   90.00
_cell.angle_beta   90.00
_cell.angle_gamma   90.00
#
_symmetry.space_group_name_H-M   'P 1'
#
loop_
_entity.id
_entity.type
_entity.pdbx_description
1 polymer ?
#
loop_
_entity_poly.entity_id
_entity_poly.type
_entity_poly.pdbx_seq_one_letter_code
_entity_poly.pdbx_strand_id
1 'polypeptide(L)'
;MDRRNNTSIQMIADYEGDISTLFDTPTPDVVPVLATRNLVLFPGVVTPILVGRAASVSLVNKLKKDPEQVFAVFCQKNADIEEPGKKDLFPIGVYAKLVRVLEMSGPGNNITAIVQGLGRCQLEDVVKRKPYLVAQTTKKPEIFIGEDTSEYHTAMEDLRSQTVEFIKMNEEMPDEAQFAIANIHHDVIATNFICSNMPFDLNDKMHMLEADNSLERVYIALKTLNKEMQLLQIKQTIRSKTREDIDEQQREYFLQQQIKNIKEELGNGEGSPEHRELEEKAKGKKWSEEVSKIFYKELDKLDTLNPQSPDYSIQLTYLQTMVGLPWNEYTKDDLSIKRAQKVLDHDHYGMEKVKDRILEHLAVLQLSGDLKSPIICLYGPPGVGKTSLGKSIATAMNRKYVRMSLGGLHDESEIRGHRRTYVGAMPGRIIKSIQKAGSSNPVFILDEIDKVTQNTLHGDPSSALLEVLDPEQNNAFHDNYLDVDFDLSRVLFIATANDLNTIPRPLLDRMELIEVSGYITEEKIEIAKRHLVPRELQNTGLAKNATEKPNFNKAALEKIIEQYTRESGVRQLEKQIDKALRKMAYLRALNGELPFVKITPAEIEGLLGKPPYYRDIYQGNDYAGVVTGLAWTSVGGEILFIETSLSKGRGAKLTLTGNLGDVMKESAVIALEYVKAHVDKLGVDYRLFDQWNIHIHVPEGATPKDGPSAGITIATSIASALTQRKVRKNTAMTGEITLRGKVLPVGGIKEKILAAKRAGITDIMMCRANKKDIEEIPEKYLTGVKFHYVENVQDVWDFALTNEVVENAIKFDIEEEKKKD
;
A
#
# COMPACT_ATOMS: atom_id res chain seq x y z
N MET A 1 -2.87 -35.25 16.33
CA MET A 1 -1.97 -35.52 17.47
C MET A 1 -2.62 -34.94 18.69
N ASP A 2 -3.23 -35.85 19.48
CA ASP A 2 -3.95 -35.50 20.71
C ASP A 2 -3.02 -34.92 21.75
N ARG A 3 -3.13 -33.63 22.02
CA ARG A 3 -2.60 -33.04 23.26
C ARG A 3 -3.69 -33.19 24.33
N ARG A 4 -3.71 -34.33 24.98
CA ARG A 4 -4.41 -34.46 26.27
C ARG A 4 -3.67 -33.60 27.30
N ASN A 5 -4.20 -32.41 27.55
CA ASN A 5 -3.84 -31.62 28.72
C ASN A 5 -4.39 -32.36 29.95
N ASN A 6 -3.49 -33.02 30.70
CA ASN A 6 -3.79 -33.49 32.00
C ASN A 6 -4.01 -32.29 32.94
N THR A 7 -5.26 -31.85 33.06
CA THR A 7 -5.65 -30.86 34.10
C THR A 7 -5.74 -31.58 35.43
N SER A 8 -4.59 -31.74 36.09
CA SER A 8 -4.57 -32.15 37.48
C SER A 8 -5.02 -30.98 38.35
N ILE A 9 -6.18 -31.09 39.00
CA ILE A 9 -6.62 -30.13 39.99
C ILE A 9 -5.56 -29.96 41.04
N GLN A 10 -5.18 -28.72 41.34
CA GLN A 10 -4.21 -28.40 42.38
C GLN A 10 -4.88 -28.58 43.74
N MET A 11 -4.30 -29.37 44.63
CA MET A 11 -4.85 -29.62 45.99
C MET A 11 -4.74 -28.33 46.81
N ILE A 12 -5.80 -28.04 47.62
CA ILE A 12 -5.81 -26.97 48.60
C ILE A 12 -5.34 -27.51 49.92
N ALA A 13 -4.40 -26.81 50.55
CA ALA A 13 -4.21 -26.91 51.99
C ALA A 13 -5.15 -25.85 52.65
N ASP A 14 -6.14 -26.28 53.39
CA ASP A 14 -6.98 -25.38 54.17
C ASP A 14 -6.07 -24.73 55.22
N TYR A 15 -5.93 -23.40 55.15
CA TYR A 15 -5.08 -22.66 56.08
C TYR A 15 -6.00 -22.01 57.12
N GLU A 16 -6.05 -22.58 58.32
CA GLU A 16 -6.87 -22.07 59.44
C GLU A 16 -6.21 -20.90 60.22
N GLY A 17 -5.08 -20.37 59.72
CA GLY A 17 -4.32 -19.26 60.34
C GLY A 17 -4.61 -17.89 59.71
N ASP A 18 -4.08 -16.85 60.38
CA ASP A 18 -4.10 -15.51 59.83
C ASP A 18 -3.26 -15.42 58.53
N ILE A 19 -3.87 -15.05 57.42
CA ILE A 19 -3.27 -14.93 56.07
C ILE A 19 -2.03 -14.03 56.08
N SER A 20 -2.02 -12.97 56.88
CA SER A 20 -0.88 -12.07 57.02
C SER A 20 0.40 -12.79 57.41
N THR A 21 0.29 -13.81 58.27
CA THR A 21 1.44 -14.61 58.72
C THR A 21 2.04 -15.48 57.61
N LEU A 22 1.23 -15.93 56.64
CA LEU A 22 1.68 -16.71 55.51
C LEU A 22 2.52 -15.84 54.55
N PHE A 23 2.07 -14.61 54.30
CA PHE A 23 2.72 -13.69 53.38
C PHE A 23 3.90 -12.92 54.02
N ASP A 24 3.96 -12.83 55.34
CA ASP A 24 5.04 -12.17 56.08
C ASP A 24 6.21 -13.09 56.50
N THR A 25 6.26 -14.29 55.95
CA THR A 25 7.36 -15.20 56.19
C THR A 25 8.71 -14.53 55.86
N PRO A 26 9.72 -14.62 56.79
CA PRO A 26 11.04 -14.06 56.50
C PRO A 26 11.69 -14.78 55.32
N THR A 27 12.11 -14.02 54.33
CA THR A 27 12.70 -14.58 53.11
C THR A 27 14.14 -14.09 52.95
N PRO A 28 15.10 -14.97 52.61
CA PRO A 28 16.47 -14.56 52.34
C PRO A 28 16.56 -13.82 51.03
N ASP A 29 17.51 -12.84 50.92
CA ASP A 29 17.75 -12.08 49.68
C ASP A 29 18.27 -12.95 48.53
N VAL A 30 18.91 -14.07 48.84
CA VAL A 30 19.47 -15.03 47.88
C VAL A 30 18.84 -16.38 48.09
N VAL A 31 18.07 -16.85 47.11
CA VAL A 31 17.27 -18.06 47.20
C VAL A 31 17.54 -19.00 46.04
N PRO A 32 17.41 -20.31 46.23
CA PRO A 32 17.34 -21.28 45.15
C PRO A 32 16.12 -21.03 44.28
N VAL A 33 16.23 -21.26 42.98
CA VAL A 33 15.14 -20.99 41.99
C VAL A 33 14.75 -22.28 41.29
N LEU A 34 13.46 -22.54 41.29
CA LEU A 34 12.81 -23.56 40.47
C LEU A 34 12.14 -22.89 39.25
N ALA A 35 12.66 -23.16 38.07
CA ALA A 35 12.08 -22.67 36.82
C ALA A 35 10.99 -23.62 36.31
N THR A 36 9.76 -23.12 36.14
CA THR A 36 8.61 -23.89 35.66
C THR A 36 8.32 -23.62 34.17
N ARG A 37 7.72 -24.60 33.49
CA ARG A 37 7.22 -24.49 32.10
C ARG A 37 5.71 -24.43 32.14
N ASN A 38 5.16 -23.35 31.57
CA ASN A 38 3.69 -23.12 31.45
C ASN A 38 2.90 -23.27 32.76
N LEU A 39 3.55 -23.09 33.91
CA LEU A 39 2.92 -23.16 35.21
C LEU A 39 3.29 -21.91 36.03
N VAL A 40 2.27 -21.15 36.43
CA VAL A 40 2.40 -19.99 37.32
C VAL A 40 1.92 -20.39 38.70
N LEU A 41 2.81 -20.31 39.71
CA LEU A 41 2.45 -20.50 41.09
C LEU A 41 1.85 -19.24 41.68
N PHE A 42 0.80 -19.36 42.47
CA PHE A 42 0.20 -18.22 43.18
C PHE A 42 0.42 -18.36 44.71
N PRO A 43 0.53 -17.24 45.42
CA PRO A 43 0.66 -17.26 46.90
C PRO A 43 -0.54 -17.93 47.56
N GLY A 44 -0.27 -18.72 48.60
CA GLY A 44 -1.28 -19.48 49.33
C GLY A 44 -1.76 -20.78 48.70
N VAL A 45 -1.44 -21.00 47.40
CA VAL A 45 -1.90 -22.19 46.66
C VAL A 45 -0.87 -23.33 46.78
N VAL A 46 -1.35 -24.55 46.99
CA VAL A 46 -0.53 -25.77 46.97
C VAL A 46 -0.60 -26.40 45.58
N THR A 47 0.55 -26.54 44.95
CA THR A 47 0.65 -26.94 43.54
C THR A 47 1.61 -28.11 43.35
N PRO A 48 1.21 -29.21 42.68
CA PRO A 48 2.12 -30.25 42.27
C PRO A 48 2.91 -29.79 41.02
N ILE A 49 4.22 -29.77 41.12
CA ILE A 49 5.13 -29.42 40.01
C ILE A 49 5.88 -30.70 39.58
N LEU A 50 5.71 -31.05 38.30
CA LEU A 50 6.45 -32.14 37.69
C LEU A 50 7.88 -31.69 37.40
N VAL A 51 8.84 -32.37 37.95
CA VAL A 51 10.27 -32.05 37.91
C VAL A 51 11.01 -33.11 37.11
N GLY A 52 11.53 -32.79 35.96
CA GLY A 52 12.26 -33.70 35.08
C GLY A 52 13.68 -33.27 34.73
N ARG A 53 14.00 -31.94 34.86
CA ARG A 53 15.36 -31.46 34.55
C ARG A 53 16.37 -31.79 35.62
N ALA A 54 17.60 -32.13 35.26
CA ALA A 54 18.68 -32.45 36.17
C ALA A 54 18.94 -31.36 37.24
N ALA A 55 18.90 -30.08 36.86
CA ALA A 55 19.05 -28.93 37.76
C ALA A 55 17.87 -28.84 38.76
N SER A 56 16.64 -28.99 38.27
CA SER A 56 15.43 -28.95 39.11
C SER A 56 15.36 -30.18 40.07
N VAL A 57 15.73 -31.38 39.59
CA VAL A 57 15.83 -32.58 40.41
C VAL A 57 16.90 -32.43 41.49
N SER A 58 18.07 -31.84 41.15
CA SER A 58 19.13 -31.54 42.13
C SER A 58 18.65 -30.59 43.24
N LEU A 59 17.86 -29.57 42.87
CA LEU A 59 17.26 -28.64 43.83
C LEU A 59 16.26 -29.34 44.73
N VAL A 60 15.29 -30.10 44.18
CA VAL A 60 14.28 -30.82 44.96
C VAL A 60 14.89 -31.81 45.92
N ASN A 61 15.96 -32.54 45.51
CA ASN A 61 16.70 -33.45 46.37
C ASN A 61 17.42 -32.74 47.53
N LYS A 62 17.86 -31.49 47.34
CA LYS A 62 18.37 -30.67 48.43
C LYS A 62 17.26 -30.25 49.39
N LEU A 63 16.17 -29.73 48.85
CA LEU A 63 15.00 -29.28 49.62
C LEU A 63 14.34 -30.43 50.41
N LYS A 64 14.41 -31.66 49.91
CA LYS A 64 13.97 -32.87 50.62
C LYS A 64 14.74 -33.11 51.96
N LYS A 65 16.00 -32.63 52.03
CA LYS A 65 16.83 -32.74 53.25
C LYS A 65 16.59 -31.61 54.23
N ASP A 66 16.07 -30.45 53.73
CA ASP A 66 15.71 -29.28 54.53
C ASP A 66 14.39 -28.72 54.01
N PRO A 67 13.23 -29.30 54.42
CA PRO A 67 11.92 -28.91 53.89
C PRO A 67 11.49 -27.48 54.27
N GLU A 68 12.07 -26.91 55.32
CA GLU A 68 11.76 -25.53 55.75
C GLU A 68 12.53 -24.47 54.93
N GLN A 69 13.49 -24.88 54.09
CA GLN A 69 14.23 -23.95 53.24
C GLN A 69 13.29 -23.30 52.23
N VAL A 70 13.21 -21.97 52.28
CA VAL A 70 12.46 -21.19 51.28
C VAL A 70 13.24 -21.16 49.98
N PHE A 71 12.53 -21.32 48.87
CA PHE A 71 13.03 -21.17 47.50
C PHE A 71 12.03 -20.34 46.65
N ALA A 72 12.44 -19.90 45.50
CA ALA A 72 11.56 -19.16 44.62
C ALA A 72 11.17 -19.98 43.38
N VAL A 73 9.94 -19.80 42.92
CA VAL A 73 9.41 -20.40 41.67
C VAL A 73 9.18 -19.29 40.65
N PHE A 74 9.83 -19.41 39.50
CA PHE A 74 9.66 -18.48 38.38
C PHE A 74 9.21 -19.21 37.11
N CYS A 75 8.23 -18.67 36.40
CA CYS A 75 7.80 -19.22 35.13
C CYS A 75 8.74 -18.77 34.00
N GLN A 76 8.99 -19.66 33.04
CA GLN A 76 9.76 -19.35 31.83
C GLN A 76 8.86 -18.64 30.79
N LYS A 77 9.45 -17.68 30.05
CA LYS A 77 8.82 -17.04 28.91
C LYS A 77 8.69 -17.97 27.71
N ASN A 78 9.69 -18.84 27.52
CA ASN A 78 9.67 -19.86 26.48
C ASN A 78 9.93 -21.23 27.12
N ALA A 79 8.99 -22.16 26.96
CA ALA A 79 9.03 -23.50 27.54
C ALA A 79 10.13 -24.40 26.94
N ASP A 80 10.63 -24.09 25.73
CA ASP A 80 11.61 -24.94 25.01
C ASP A 80 13.04 -24.77 25.52
N ILE A 81 13.32 -23.71 26.29
CA ILE A 81 14.67 -23.46 26.82
C ILE A 81 14.96 -24.41 27.96
N GLU A 82 16.01 -25.21 27.83
CA GLU A 82 16.40 -26.21 28.86
C GLU A 82 17.15 -25.60 30.05
N GLU A 83 18.06 -24.66 29.81
CA GLU A 83 18.84 -23.97 30.85
C GLU A 83 18.48 -22.47 30.85
N PRO A 84 17.35 -22.03 31.45
CA PRO A 84 16.92 -20.66 31.44
C PRO A 84 17.85 -19.75 32.23
N GLY A 85 18.16 -18.58 31.65
CA GLY A 85 18.84 -17.48 32.31
C GLY A 85 17.87 -16.38 32.79
N LYS A 86 18.39 -15.28 33.36
CA LYS A 86 17.57 -14.15 33.84
C LYS A 86 16.57 -13.62 32.78
N LYS A 87 16.99 -13.53 31.51
CA LYS A 87 16.15 -12.98 30.41
C LYS A 87 14.99 -13.90 30.01
N ASP A 88 15.15 -15.20 30.29
CA ASP A 88 14.21 -16.24 29.89
C ASP A 88 13.13 -16.49 30.95
N LEU A 89 13.25 -15.88 32.14
CA LEU A 89 12.29 -15.95 33.22
C LEU A 89 11.42 -14.67 33.24
N PHE A 90 10.19 -14.81 33.70
CA PHE A 90 9.35 -13.66 34.04
C PHE A 90 9.94 -12.92 35.26
N PRO A 91 9.77 -11.59 35.34
CA PRO A 91 10.41 -10.80 36.39
C PRO A 91 9.81 -11.05 37.79
N ILE A 92 8.54 -11.49 37.85
CA ILE A 92 7.84 -11.77 39.08
C ILE A 92 7.66 -13.27 39.25
N GLY A 93 7.98 -13.78 40.41
CA GLY A 93 7.78 -15.15 40.85
C GLY A 93 7.18 -15.20 42.27
N VAL A 94 7.18 -16.39 42.81
CA VAL A 94 6.60 -16.66 44.16
C VAL A 94 7.61 -17.44 44.99
N TYR A 95 7.82 -16.97 46.23
CA TYR A 95 8.52 -17.77 47.24
C TYR A 95 7.69 -18.99 47.59
N ALA A 96 8.34 -20.11 47.77
CA ALA A 96 7.67 -21.36 48.04
C ALA A 96 8.41 -22.20 49.09
N LYS A 97 7.69 -23.10 49.75
CA LYS A 97 8.25 -24.17 50.55
C LYS A 97 7.80 -25.53 50.00
N LEU A 98 8.65 -26.54 50.23
CA LEU A 98 8.37 -27.90 49.82
C LEU A 98 7.47 -28.57 50.85
N VAL A 99 6.28 -29.01 50.42
CA VAL A 99 5.32 -29.72 51.29
C VAL A 99 5.61 -31.24 51.26
N ARG A 100 5.74 -31.80 50.04
CA ARG A 100 5.94 -33.24 49.84
C ARG A 100 6.56 -33.55 48.51
N VAL A 101 7.29 -34.66 48.44
CA VAL A 101 7.80 -35.17 47.16
C VAL A 101 7.17 -36.55 46.93
N LEU A 102 6.60 -36.71 45.72
CA LEU A 102 6.08 -38.00 45.25
C LEU A 102 7.01 -38.53 44.13
N GLU A 103 7.54 -39.70 44.35
CA GLU A 103 8.38 -40.38 43.35
C GLU A 103 7.50 -41.38 42.61
N MET A 104 7.33 -41.23 41.30
CA MET A 104 6.59 -42.19 40.50
C MET A 104 7.54 -43.29 40.01
N SER A 105 7.24 -44.53 40.34
CA SER A 105 7.95 -45.71 39.81
C SER A 105 7.58 -45.94 38.34
N GLY A 106 8.43 -45.46 37.39
CA GLY A 106 8.23 -45.63 35.95
C GLY A 106 9.51 -45.32 35.16
N PRO A 107 9.61 -45.71 33.87
CA PRO A 107 10.75 -45.40 33.04
C PRO A 107 10.79 -43.88 32.78
N GLY A 108 11.66 -43.15 33.50
CA GLY A 108 11.84 -41.71 33.32
C GLY A 108 12.18 -40.91 34.58
N ASN A 109 12.24 -41.50 35.76
CA ASN A 109 12.61 -40.85 37.05
C ASN A 109 11.89 -39.48 37.29
N ASN A 110 10.62 -39.38 36.95
CA ASN A 110 9.84 -38.15 37.12
C ASN A 110 9.45 -37.96 38.60
N ILE A 111 9.90 -36.87 39.19
CA ILE A 111 9.59 -36.47 40.54
C ILE A 111 8.49 -35.42 40.52
N THR A 112 7.45 -35.61 41.32
CA THR A 112 6.45 -34.55 41.53
C THR A 112 6.69 -33.88 42.86
N ALA A 113 7.07 -32.62 42.85
CA ALA A 113 7.25 -31.82 44.03
C ALA A 113 5.92 -31.06 44.35
N ILE A 114 5.34 -31.33 45.52
CA ILE A 114 4.19 -30.56 45.99
C ILE A 114 4.75 -29.37 46.78
N VAL A 115 4.46 -28.17 46.26
CA VAL A 115 4.98 -26.91 46.82
C VAL A 115 3.85 -26.00 47.23
N GLN A 116 4.05 -25.23 48.28
CA GLN A 116 3.11 -24.18 48.75
C GLN A 116 3.70 -22.81 48.43
N GLY A 117 2.96 -21.95 47.76
CA GLY A 117 3.33 -20.56 47.57
C GLY A 117 3.23 -19.75 48.85
N LEU A 118 4.22 -18.91 49.11
CA LEU A 118 4.26 -18.04 50.30
C LEU A 118 3.92 -16.60 49.94
N GLY A 119 4.80 -15.88 49.26
CA GLY A 119 4.64 -14.49 48.89
C GLY A 119 5.31 -14.22 47.54
N ARG A 120 4.97 -13.08 46.93
CA ARG A 120 5.55 -12.68 45.65
C ARG A 120 6.99 -12.19 45.80
N CYS A 121 7.79 -12.42 44.77
CA CYS A 121 9.15 -11.92 44.68
C CYS A 121 9.50 -11.40 43.28
N GLN A 122 10.40 -10.45 43.23
CA GLN A 122 10.96 -9.90 42.02
C GLN A 122 12.37 -10.46 41.84
N LEU A 123 12.69 -10.85 40.61
CA LEU A 123 14.01 -11.36 40.21
C LEU A 123 14.97 -10.19 39.95
N GLU A 124 15.96 -10.03 40.80
CA GLU A 124 16.97 -8.98 40.62
C GLU A 124 18.14 -9.46 39.75
N ASP A 125 18.76 -10.59 40.13
CA ASP A 125 19.83 -11.17 39.34
C ASP A 125 20.02 -12.67 39.60
N VAL A 126 20.66 -13.37 38.62
CA VAL A 126 21.00 -14.79 38.79
C VAL A 126 22.44 -14.93 39.24
N VAL A 127 22.62 -15.29 40.52
CA VAL A 127 23.95 -15.37 41.17
C VAL A 127 24.69 -16.63 40.77
N LYS A 128 23.98 -17.79 40.63
CA LYS A 128 24.59 -19.10 40.32
C LYS A 128 23.65 -19.93 39.45
N ARG A 129 24.25 -20.68 38.51
CA ARG A 129 23.47 -21.51 37.57
C ARG A 129 23.61 -23.02 37.80
N LYS A 130 24.70 -23.47 38.36
CA LYS A 130 24.97 -24.92 38.61
C LYS A 130 25.27 -25.16 40.08
N PRO A 131 24.81 -26.30 40.71
CA PRO A 131 24.04 -27.40 40.11
C PRO A 131 22.56 -27.06 39.85
N TYR A 132 22.02 -25.99 40.43
CA TYR A 132 20.68 -25.43 40.20
C TYR A 132 20.77 -23.89 40.22
N LEU A 133 19.72 -23.24 39.75
CA LEU A 133 19.62 -21.77 39.73
C LEU A 133 19.56 -21.24 41.17
N VAL A 134 20.33 -20.18 41.42
CA VAL A 134 20.25 -19.34 42.63
C VAL A 134 20.18 -17.88 42.22
N ALA A 135 19.22 -17.17 42.73
CA ALA A 135 19.00 -15.79 42.35
C ALA A 135 18.90 -14.88 43.55
N GLN A 136 19.27 -13.63 43.35
CA GLN A 136 18.95 -12.53 44.24
C GLN A 136 17.55 -12.07 43.94
N THR A 137 16.73 -12.00 44.97
CA THR A 137 15.30 -11.66 44.83
C THR A 137 14.90 -10.68 45.91
N THR A 138 13.99 -9.78 45.54
CA THR A 138 13.38 -8.80 46.46
C THR A 138 11.94 -9.18 46.73
N LYS A 139 11.50 -9.14 48.00
CA LYS A 139 10.10 -9.40 48.34
C LYS A 139 9.21 -8.31 47.79
N LYS A 140 8.19 -8.69 47.01
CA LYS A 140 7.16 -7.79 46.52
C LYS A 140 5.93 -7.85 47.43
N PRO A 141 5.63 -6.77 48.20
CA PRO A 141 4.49 -6.80 49.12
C PRO A 141 3.19 -6.93 48.36
N GLU A 142 2.20 -7.54 48.99
CA GLU A 142 0.85 -7.64 48.51
C GLU A 142 -0.02 -6.64 49.28
N ILE A 143 -0.76 -5.79 48.57
CA ILE A 143 -1.66 -4.80 49.20
C ILE A 143 -3.03 -5.47 49.33
N PHE A 144 -3.37 -5.81 50.54
CA PHE A 144 -4.70 -6.32 50.86
C PHE A 144 -5.68 -5.13 50.99
N ILE A 145 -6.71 -5.12 50.17
CA ILE A 145 -7.83 -4.21 50.36
C ILE A 145 -8.72 -4.89 51.39
N GLY A 146 -8.95 -4.18 52.53
CA GLY A 146 -9.66 -4.75 53.66
C GLY A 146 -11.02 -5.34 53.27
N GLU A 147 -11.41 -6.43 53.94
CA GLU A 147 -12.67 -7.15 53.71
C GLU A 147 -13.93 -6.29 53.90
N ASP A 148 -13.81 -5.12 54.49
CA ASP A 148 -14.91 -4.15 54.74
C ASP A 148 -15.26 -3.29 53.52
N THR A 149 -14.60 -3.43 52.38
CA THR A 149 -14.93 -2.66 51.16
C THR A 149 -16.05 -3.38 50.41
N SER A 150 -17.24 -2.83 50.38
CA SER A 150 -18.43 -3.37 49.67
C SER A 150 -18.09 -3.76 48.20
N GLU A 151 -17.22 -3.00 47.55
CA GLU A 151 -16.80 -3.23 46.19
C GLU A 151 -16.00 -4.53 46.05
N TYR A 152 -15.05 -4.79 46.94
CA TYR A 152 -14.24 -6.02 46.91
C TYR A 152 -15.09 -7.26 47.16
N HIS A 153 -16.02 -7.18 48.12
CA HIS A 153 -16.92 -8.29 48.47
C HIS A 153 -17.85 -8.64 47.28
N THR A 154 -18.41 -7.64 46.63
CA THR A 154 -19.29 -7.83 45.49
C THR A 154 -18.51 -8.43 44.30
N ALA A 155 -17.30 -7.94 44.03
CA ALA A 155 -16.45 -8.47 42.95
C ALA A 155 -16.03 -9.94 43.23
N MET A 156 -15.78 -10.29 44.46
CA MET A 156 -15.47 -11.66 44.85
C MET A 156 -16.63 -12.62 44.74
N GLU A 157 -17.84 -12.20 45.17
CA GLU A 157 -19.07 -13.00 44.99
C GLU A 157 -19.32 -13.27 43.48
N ASP A 158 -19.17 -12.24 42.67
CA ASP A 158 -19.30 -12.37 41.22
C ASP A 158 -18.24 -13.30 40.62
N LEU A 159 -16.97 -13.18 41.02
CA LEU A 159 -15.90 -14.07 40.57
C LEU A 159 -16.19 -15.53 40.95
N ARG A 160 -16.64 -15.80 42.17
CA ARG A 160 -16.99 -17.15 42.62
C ARG A 160 -18.17 -17.71 41.81
N SER A 161 -19.23 -16.91 41.63
CA SER A 161 -20.44 -17.31 40.92
C SER A 161 -20.13 -17.63 39.45
N GLN A 162 -19.44 -16.75 38.76
CA GLN A 162 -19.06 -16.94 37.34
C GLN A 162 -18.09 -18.12 37.17
N THR A 163 -17.19 -18.34 38.13
CA THR A 163 -16.26 -19.49 38.05
C THR A 163 -17.04 -20.81 38.20
N VAL A 164 -18.01 -20.89 39.09
CA VAL A 164 -18.88 -22.08 39.23
C VAL A 164 -19.69 -22.31 37.96
N GLU A 165 -20.22 -21.25 37.34
CA GLU A 165 -20.94 -21.33 36.07
C GLU A 165 -20.04 -21.83 34.95
N PHE A 166 -18.82 -21.29 34.84
CA PHE A 166 -17.84 -21.73 33.85
C PHE A 166 -17.49 -23.22 33.97
N ILE A 167 -17.28 -23.71 35.21
CA ILE A 167 -17.00 -25.12 35.46
C ILE A 167 -18.17 -26.00 35.01
N LYS A 168 -19.41 -25.61 35.33
CA LYS A 168 -20.61 -26.36 34.90
C LYS A 168 -20.76 -26.42 33.38
N MET A 169 -20.35 -25.38 32.68
CA MET A 169 -20.42 -25.33 31.24
C MET A 169 -19.29 -26.07 30.55
N ASN A 170 -18.18 -26.31 31.21
CA ASN A 170 -16.98 -26.91 30.63
C ASN A 170 -16.84 -28.40 31.00
N GLU A 171 -17.27 -29.29 30.10
CA GLU A 171 -17.19 -30.76 30.26
C GLU A 171 -15.78 -31.30 30.52
N GLU A 172 -14.73 -30.53 30.27
CA GLU A 172 -13.33 -30.93 30.49
C GLU A 172 -12.87 -30.66 31.93
N MET A 173 -13.66 -29.95 32.74
CA MET A 173 -13.34 -29.68 34.13
C MET A 173 -14.12 -30.60 35.08
N PRO A 174 -13.45 -31.15 36.11
CA PRO A 174 -14.12 -32.04 37.07
C PRO A 174 -15.01 -31.26 38.03
N ASP A 175 -16.12 -31.85 38.37
CA ASP A 175 -17.13 -31.26 39.29
C ASP A 175 -16.56 -30.96 40.69
N GLU A 176 -15.54 -31.69 41.13
CA GLU A 176 -14.87 -31.49 42.44
C GLU A 176 -14.24 -30.06 42.53
N ALA A 177 -13.92 -29.41 41.44
CA ALA A 177 -13.43 -28.02 41.44
C ALA A 177 -14.45 -27.02 41.99
N GLN A 178 -15.76 -27.28 41.83
CA GLN A 178 -16.83 -26.44 42.38
C GLN A 178 -16.84 -26.49 43.89
N PHE A 179 -16.68 -27.71 44.46
CA PHE A 179 -16.63 -27.90 45.90
C PHE A 179 -15.40 -27.24 46.52
N ALA A 180 -14.27 -27.30 45.84
CA ALA A 180 -13.05 -26.65 46.27
C ALA A 180 -13.23 -25.14 46.42
N ILE A 181 -13.80 -24.47 45.42
CA ILE A 181 -14.02 -23.01 45.41
C ILE A 181 -15.03 -22.60 46.52
N ALA A 182 -16.05 -23.41 46.72
CA ALA A 182 -17.10 -23.11 47.71
C ALA A 182 -16.58 -23.23 49.18
N ASN A 183 -15.54 -24.06 49.42
CA ASN A 183 -15.00 -24.33 50.75
C ASN A 183 -13.78 -23.47 51.10
N ILE A 184 -13.27 -22.62 50.23
CA ILE A 184 -12.19 -21.70 50.56
C ILE A 184 -12.75 -20.48 51.28
N HIS A 185 -12.45 -20.35 52.57
CA HIS A 185 -12.99 -19.27 53.40
C HIS A 185 -12.35 -17.91 53.12
N HIS A 186 -11.07 -17.89 52.81
CA HIS A 186 -10.32 -16.64 52.54
C HIS A 186 -10.36 -16.20 51.07
N ASP A 187 -10.91 -15.01 50.82
CA ASP A 187 -11.10 -14.50 49.46
C ASP A 187 -9.84 -14.34 48.63
N VAL A 188 -8.71 -13.95 49.25
CA VAL A 188 -7.44 -13.83 48.56
C VAL A 188 -6.93 -15.19 48.09
N ILE A 189 -7.07 -16.23 48.95
CA ILE A 189 -6.69 -17.60 48.57
C ILE A 189 -7.64 -18.14 47.48
N ALA A 190 -8.94 -17.86 47.61
CA ALA A 190 -9.92 -18.23 46.59
C ALA A 190 -9.58 -17.60 45.21
N THR A 191 -9.24 -16.31 45.16
CA THR A 191 -8.82 -15.63 43.96
C THR A 191 -7.57 -16.29 43.38
N ASN A 192 -6.55 -16.52 44.20
CA ASN A 192 -5.30 -17.14 43.75
C ASN A 192 -5.51 -18.58 43.28
N PHE A 193 -6.41 -19.31 43.89
CA PHE A 193 -6.81 -20.65 43.48
C PHE A 193 -7.52 -20.62 42.11
N ILE A 194 -8.45 -19.71 41.92
CA ILE A 194 -9.14 -19.51 40.62
C ILE A 194 -8.13 -19.14 39.53
N CYS A 195 -7.24 -18.16 39.78
CA CYS A 195 -6.20 -17.76 38.81
C CYS A 195 -5.25 -18.92 38.44
N SER A 196 -4.96 -19.81 39.39
CA SER A 196 -4.10 -20.94 39.16
C SER A 196 -4.76 -22.05 38.33
N ASN A 197 -6.01 -22.41 38.63
CA ASN A 197 -6.70 -23.61 38.14
C ASN A 197 -7.57 -23.36 36.89
N MET A 198 -8.01 -22.14 36.66
CA MET A 198 -8.77 -21.85 35.43
C MET A 198 -7.86 -21.93 34.19
N PRO A 199 -8.41 -22.30 33.01
CA PRO A 199 -7.68 -22.48 31.76
C PRO A 199 -7.28 -21.15 31.09
N PHE A 200 -6.78 -20.21 31.89
CA PHE A 200 -6.28 -18.94 31.40
C PHE A 200 -4.94 -19.08 30.70
N ASP A 201 -4.69 -18.20 29.73
CA ASP A 201 -3.41 -18.13 29.05
C ASP A 201 -2.28 -17.76 30.04
N LEU A 202 -1.04 -18.20 29.71
CA LEU A 202 0.13 -17.95 30.56
C LEU A 202 0.35 -16.46 30.83
N ASN A 203 0.19 -15.60 29.83
CA ASN A 203 0.36 -14.16 29.97
C ASN A 203 -0.74 -13.55 30.87
N ASP A 204 -1.98 -14.01 30.73
CA ASP A 204 -3.07 -13.55 31.60
C ASP A 204 -2.82 -13.95 33.07
N LYS A 205 -2.36 -15.19 33.33
CA LYS A 205 -1.93 -15.63 34.68
C LYS A 205 -0.78 -14.78 35.23
N MET A 206 0.18 -14.41 34.38
CA MET A 206 1.29 -13.54 34.83
C MET A 206 0.80 -12.14 35.16
N HIS A 207 -0.08 -11.54 34.37
CA HIS A 207 -0.69 -10.24 34.68
C HIS A 207 -1.47 -10.27 36.01
N MET A 208 -2.20 -11.36 36.28
CA MET A 208 -2.86 -11.57 37.58
C MET A 208 -1.86 -11.64 38.74
N LEU A 209 -0.71 -12.31 38.55
CA LEU A 209 0.34 -12.38 39.56
C LEU A 209 1.05 -11.04 39.75
N GLU A 210 1.16 -10.22 38.71
CA GLU A 210 1.79 -8.89 38.71
C GLU A 210 0.93 -7.81 39.40
N ALA A 211 -0.41 -8.01 39.45
CA ALA A 211 -1.34 -7.05 40.05
C ALA A 211 -0.94 -6.71 41.50
N ASP A 212 -0.85 -5.41 41.79
CA ASP A 212 -0.28 -4.93 43.05
C ASP A 212 -1.23 -5.06 44.23
N ASN A 213 -2.55 -5.09 44.00
CA ASN A 213 -3.56 -5.26 45.06
C ASN A 213 -4.54 -6.38 44.70
N SER A 214 -5.23 -6.86 45.76
CA SER A 214 -6.17 -7.98 45.67
C SER A 214 -7.41 -7.66 44.80
N LEU A 215 -7.94 -6.44 44.82
CA LEU A 215 -9.09 -6.03 44.02
C LEU A 215 -8.77 -5.99 42.53
N GLU A 216 -7.61 -5.45 42.15
CA GLU A 216 -7.14 -5.42 40.76
C GLU A 216 -6.99 -6.84 40.20
N ARG A 217 -6.46 -7.78 40.99
CA ARG A 217 -6.36 -9.19 40.60
C ARG A 217 -7.74 -9.81 40.36
N VAL A 218 -8.72 -9.53 41.21
CA VAL A 218 -10.10 -9.99 41.04
C VAL A 218 -10.69 -9.45 39.72
N TYR A 219 -10.50 -8.17 39.40
CA TYR A 219 -11.01 -7.60 38.16
C TYR A 219 -10.34 -8.17 36.91
N ILE A 220 -9.02 -8.41 36.96
CA ILE A 220 -8.33 -9.08 35.86
C ILE A 220 -8.86 -10.50 35.68
N ALA A 221 -9.07 -11.23 36.78
CA ALA A 221 -9.62 -12.58 36.73
C ALA A 221 -11.04 -12.62 36.19
N LEU A 222 -11.92 -11.73 36.62
CA LEU A 222 -13.30 -11.60 36.11
C LEU A 222 -13.33 -11.29 34.63
N LYS A 223 -12.52 -10.32 34.17
CA LYS A 223 -12.43 -9.95 32.76
C LYS A 223 -11.97 -11.14 31.89
N THR A 224 -10.97 -11.87 32.37
CA THR A 224 -10.43 -13.02 31.63
C THR A 224 -11.42 -14.18 31.63
N LEU A 225 -12.08 -14.43 32.75
CA LEU A 225 -13.10 -15.47 32.88
C LEU A 225 -14.30 -15.21 31.95
N ASN A 226 -14.79 -13.98 31.88
CA ASN A 226 -15.86 -13.60 30.95
C ASN A 226 -15.46 -13.86 29.49
N LYS A 227 -14.23 -13.55 29.10
CA LYS A 227 -13.71 -13.85 27.77
C LYS A 227 -13.73 -15.36 27.48
N GLU A 228 -13.26 -16.17 28.43
CA GLU A 228 -13.25 -17.63 28.28
C GLU A 228 -14.68 -18.23 28.26
N MET A 229 -15.62 -17.69 29.03
CA MET A 229 -17.03 -18.08 28.98
C MET A 229 -17.65 -17.83 27.59
N GLN A 230 -17.42 -16.66 27.01
CA GLN A 230 -17.90 -16.34 25.65
C GLN A 230 -17.32 -17.31 24.61
N LEU A 231 -16.01 -17.60 24.68
CA LEU A 231 -15.37 -18.57 23.80
C LEU A 231 -15.97 -19.98 23.93
N LEU A 232 -16.28 -20.39 25.16
CA LEU A 232 -16.89 -21.69 25.43
C LEU A 232 -18.32 -21.76 24.88
N GLN A 233 -19.13 -20.72 25.02
CA GLN A 233 -20.48 -20.62 24.44
C GLN A 233 -20.45 -20.70 22.90
N ILE A 234 -19.52 -20.02 22.26
CA ILE A 234 -19.32 -20.07 20.81
C ILE A 234 -18.96 -21.51 20.37
N LYS A 235 -18.03 -22.15 21.09
CA LYS A 235 -17.62 -23.55 20.81
C LYS A 235 -18.82 -24.52 20.93
N GLN A 236 -19.66 -24.35 21.95
CA GLN A 236 -20.85 -25.19 22.13
C GLN A 236 -21.88 -24.96 21.03
N THR A 237 -22.11 -23.70 20.64
CA THR A 237 -23.03 -23.36 19.53
C THR A 237 -22.55 -23.94 18.20
N ILE A 238 -21.24 -23.91 17.92
CA ILE A 238 -20.67 -24.54 16.72
C ILE A 238 -20.81 -26.04 16.77
N ARG A 239 -20.53 -26.69 17.92
CA ARG A 239 -20.68 -28.13 18.08
C ARG A 239 -22.13 -28.62 17.90
N SER A 240 -23.12 -27.90 18.45
CA SER A 240 -24.55 -28.25 18.28
C SER A 240 -24.98 -28.13 16.82
N LYS A 241 -24.64 -27.02 16.14
CA LYS A 241 -24.92 -26.84 14.71
C LYS A 241 -24.27 -27.92 13.84
N THR A 242 -22.98 -28.20 14.10
CA THR A 242 -22.25 -29.23 13.34
C THR A 242 -22.88 -30.64 13.55
N ARG A 243 -23.44 -30.92 14.72
CA ARG A 243 -24.08 -32.19 15.00
C ARG A 243 -25.43 -32.30 14.30
N GLU A 244 -26.24 -31.22 14.29
CA GLU A 244 -27.47 -31.14 13.51
C GLU A 244 -27.21 -31.28 12.01
N ASP A 245 -26.22 -30.59 11.48
CA ASP A 245 -25.83 -30.66 10.07
C ASP A 245 -25.35 -32.08 9.66
N ILE A 246 -24.60 -32.78 10.54
CA ILE A 246 -24.14 -34.17 10.27
C ILE A 246 -25.31 -35.14 10.30
N ASP A 247 -26.24 -35.02 11.23
CA ASP A 247 -27.41 -35.90 11.32
C ASP A 247 -28.35 -35.68 10.12
N GLU A 248 -28.50 -34.43 9.65
CA GLU A 248 -29.28 -34.12 8.44
C GLU A 248 -28.57 -34.64 7.17
N GLN A 249 -27.25 -34.48 7.05
CA GLN A 249 -26.45 -35.01 5.95
C GLN A 249 -26.47 -36.55 5.89
N GLN A 250 -26.40 -37.24 7.03
CA GLN A 250 -26.48 -38.70 7.06
C GLN A 250 -27.85 -39.19 6.65
N ARG A 251 -28.93 -38.52 7.03
CA ARG A 251 -30.30 -38.86 6.64
C ARG A 251 -30.51 -38.62 5.15
N GLU A 252 -29.99 -37.49 4.63
CA GLU A 252 -30.08 -37.17 3.20
C GLU A 252 -29.24 -38.11 2.35
N TYR A 253 -28.03 -38.49 2.79
CA TYR A 253 -27.20 -39.51 2.15
C TYR A 253 -27.91 -40.86 2.04
N PHE A 254 -28.57 -41.29 3.12
CA PHE A 254 -29.31 -42.58 3.10
C PHE A 254 -30.49 -42.55 2.13
N LEU A 255 -31.21 -41.43 2.09
CA LEU A 255 -32.31 -41.22 1.14
C LEU A 255 -31.81 -41.16 -0.31
N GLN A 256 -30.67 -40.50 -0.55
CA GLN A 256 -30.06 -40.43 -1.88
C GLN A 256 -29.53 -41.80 -2.34
N GLN A 257 -28.96 -42.59 -1.43
CA GLN A 257 -28.54 -43.96 -1.72
C GLN A 257 -29.74 -44.81 -2.13
N GLN A 258 -30.88 -44.67 -1.46
CA GLN A 258 -32.11 -45.36 -1.87
C GLN A 258 -32.63 -44.88 -3.25
N ILE A 259 -32.62 -43.58 -3.51
CA ILE A 259 -32.99 -42.99 -4.80
C ILE A 259 -32.03 -43.47 -5.89
N LYS A 260 -30.73 -43.58 -5.62
CA LYS A 260 -29.74 -44.12 -6.58
C LYS A 260 -30.01 -45.58 -6.91
N ASN A 261 -30.25 -46.43 -5.91
CA ASN A 261 -30.58 -47.82 -6.10
C ASN A 261 -31.90 -47.97 -6.89
N ILE A 262 -32.88 -47.13 -6.61
CA ILE A 262 -34.18 -47.12 -7.35
C ILE A 262 -33.99 -46.65 -8.81
N LYS A 263 -33.09 -45.64 -9.02
CA LYS A 263 -32.78 -45.18 -10.40
C LYS A 263 -31.97 -46.22 -11.20
N GLU A 264 -31.07 -46.96 -10.57
CA GLU A 264 -30.33 -48.06 -11.19
C GLU A 264 -31.26 -49.23 -11.56
N GLU A 265 -32.25 -49.55 -10.71
CA GLU A 265 -33.28 -50.57 -10.98
C GLU A 265 -34.29 -50.15 -12.08
N LEU A 266 -34.55 -48.84 -12.22
CA LEU A 266 -35.48 -48.31 -13.25
C LEU A 266 -34.83 -48.10 -14.63
N GLY A 267 -33.52 -48.33 -14.80
CA GLY A 267 -32.83 -48.34 -16.10
C GLY A 267 -32.72 -46.96 -16.80
N ASN A 268 -32.90 -45.86 -16.09
CA ASN A 268 -32.71 -44.51 -16.64
C ASN A 268 -31.27 -44.07 -16.52
N GLY A 269 -30.42 -44.37 -17.46
CA GLY A 269 -29.07 -43.92 -17.65
C GLY A 269 -28.95 -42.47 -18.13
N GLU A 270 -29.78 -41.56 -17.64
CA GLU A 270 -29.71 -40.14 -17.95
C GLU A 270 -29.09 -39.39 -16.76
N GLY A 271 -27.89 -38.76 -16.97
CA GLY A 271 -27.18 -38.00 -15.97
C GLY A 271 -27.99 -36.90 -15.27
N SER A 272 -27.44 -36.33 -14.20
CA SER A 272 -28.10 -35.25 -13.43
C SER A 272 -28.59 -34.09 -14.32
N PRO A 273 -29.57 -33.29 -13.90
CA PRO A 273 -30.02 -32.13 -14.69
C PRO A 273 -28.86 -31.19 -15.05
N GLU A 274 -27.91 -30.98 -14.11
CA GLU A 274 -26.70 -30.19 -14.31
C GLU A 274 -25.77 -30.82 -15.34
N HIS A 275 -25.63 -32.16 -15.35
CA HIS A 275 -24.83 -32.86 -16.34
C HIS A 275 -25.38 -32.63 -17.75
N ARG A 276 -26.69 -32.77 -17.96
CA ARG A 276 -27.33 -32.54 -19.27
C ARG A 276 -27.17 -31.09 -19.73
N GLU A 277 -27.37 -30.14 -18.84
CA GLU A 277 -27.18 -28.70 -19.15
C GLU A 277 -25.76 -28.41 -19.60
N LEU A 278 -24.77 -28.96 -18.89
CA LEU A 278 -23.34 -28.76 -19.20
C LEU A 278 -22.97 -29.49 -20.52
N GLU A 279 -23.46 -30.68 -20.74
CA GLU A 279 -23.25 -31.42 -21.98
C GLU A 279 -23.87 -30.71 -23.19
N GLU A 280 -25.08 -30.17 -23.05
CA GLU A 280 -25.72 -29.40 -24.12
C GLU A 280 -24.93 -28.13 -24.48
N LYS A 281 -24.49 -27.39 -23.46
CA LYS A 281 -23.61 -26.22 -23.66
C LYS A 281 -22.27 -26.60 -24.28
N ALA A 282 -21.71 -27.74 -23.92
CA ALA A 282 -20.45 -28.26 -24.43
C ALA A 282 -20.48 -28.60 -25.92
N LYS A 283 -21.60 -29.15 -26.41
CA LYS A 283 -21.80 -29.49 -27.84
C LYS A 283 -21.64 -28.30 -28.79
N GLY A 284 -21.87 -27.08 -28.27
CA GLY A 284 -21.68 -25.82 -29.02
C GLY A 284 -20.27 -25.24 -29.00
N LYS A 285 -19.35 -25.79 -28.21
CA LYS A 285 -17.99 -25.20 -28.00
C LYS A 285 -16.99 -25.69 -29.06
N LYS A 286 -16.09 -24.76 -29.44
CA LYS A 286 -15.05 -25.01 -30.47
C LYS A 286 -13.67 -25.21 -29.80
N TRP A 287 -13.59 -26.04 -28.80
CA TRP A 287 -12.34 -26.38 -28.11
C TRP A 287 -11.53 -27.48 -28.84
N SER A 288 -10.27 -27.69 -28.43
CA SER A 288 -9.42 -28.76 -28.95
C SER A 288 -9.94 -30.15 -28.52
N GLU A 289 -9.53 -31.21 -29.22
CA GLU A 289 -9.85 -32.59 -28.82
C GLU A 289 -9.35 -32.91 -27.39
N GLU A 290 -8.23 -32.34 -27.01
CA GLU A 290 -7.61 -32.54 -25.71
C GLU A 290 -8.45 -31.90 -24.59
N VAL A 291 -8.85 -30.67 -24.74
CA VAL A 291 -9.75 -29.96 -23.80
C VAL A 291 -11.11 -30.67 -23.74
N SER A 292 -11.63 -31.12 -24.89
CA SER A 292 -12.87 -31.86 -24.93
C SER A 292 -12.80 -33.18 -24.14
N LYS A 293 -11.72 -33.95 -24.30
CA LYS A 293 -11.53 -35.20 -23.54
C LYS A 293 -11.45 -34.95 -22.05
N ILE A 294 -10.74 -33.89 -21.63
CA ILE A 294 -10.64 -33.52 -20.21
C ILE A 294 -12.01 -33.10 -19.68
N PHE A 295 -12.75 -32.29 -20.42
CA PHE A 295 -14.09 -31.86 -20.02
C PHE A 295 -15.05 -33.04 -19.79
N TYR A 296 -15.18 -33.92 -20.76
CA TYR A 296 -16.08 -35.07 -20.62
C TYR A 296 -15.68 -36.05 -19.52
N LYS A 297 -14.39 -36.30 -19.36
CA LYS A 297 -13.84 -37.06 -18.22
C LYS A 297 -14.18 -36.43 -16.85
N GLU A 298 -14.10 -35.14 -16.75
CA GLU A 298 -14.44 -34.44 -15.52
C GLU A 298 -15.95 -34.31 -15.35
N LEU A 299 -16.73 -34.29 -16.44
CA LEU A 299 -18.18 -34.30 -16.40
C LEU A 299 -18.71 -35.67 -15.91
N ASP A 300 -18.14 -36.79 -16.38
CA ASP A 300 -18.48 -38.13 -15.88
C ASP A 300 -18.20 -38.28 -14.39
N LYS A 301 -17.16 -37.64 -13.88
CA LYS A 301 -16.89 -37.63 -12.43
C LYS A 301 -17.97 -36.91 -11.62
N LEU A 302 -18.60 -35.88 -12.19
CA LEU A 302 -19.65 -35.13 -11.49
C LEU A 302 -20.80 -36.05 -11.08
N ASP A 303 -21.19 -37.02 -11.93
CA ASP A 303 -22.26 -37.97 -11.65
C ASP A 303 -21.91 -38.99 -10.55
N THR A 304 -20.61 -39.18 -10.29
CA THR A 304 -20.13 -40.06 -9.22
C THR A 304 -20.03 -39.38 -7.85
N LEU A 305 -20.08 -38.06 -7.83
CA LEU A 305 -19.97 -37.26 -6.60
C LEU A 305 -21.34 -37.07 -5.94
N ASN A 306 -21.34 -37.04 -4.61
CA ASN A 306 -22.57 -36.70 -3.87
C ASN A 306 -22.87 -35.20 -4.07
N PRO A 307 -24.08 -34.83 -4.55
CA PRO A 307 -24.47 -33.40 -4.72
C PRO A 307 -24.39 -32.54 -3.47
N GLN A 308 -24.39 -33.12 -2.30
CA GLN A 308 -24.26 -32.46 -1.00
C GLN A 308 -22.80 -32.26 -0.59
N SER A 309 -21.86 -32.88 -1.29
CA SER A 309 -20.42 -32.73 -0.92
C SER A 309 -19.85 -31.40 -1.41
N PRO A 310 -18.93 -30.79 -0.68
CA PRO A 310 -18.17 -29.62 -1.15
C PRO A 310 -17.47 -29.88 -2.48
N ASP A 311 -17.00 -31.12 -2.70
CA ASP A 311 -16.33 -31.55 -3.95
C ASP A 311 -17.24 -31.44 -5.18
N TYR A 312 -18.53 -31.72 -5.03
CA TYR A 312 -19.52 -31.56 -6.11
C TYR A 312 -19.62 -30.09 -6.56
N SER A 313 -19.71 -29.16 -5.60
CA SER A 313 -19.78 -27.73 -5.89
C SER A 313 -18.52 -27.21 -6.57
N ILE A 314 -17.34 -27.69 -6.13
CA ILE A 314 -16.05 -27.36 -6.75
C ILE A 314 -16.00 -27.89 -8.19
N GLN A 315 -16.37 -29.14 -8.40
CA GLN A 315 -16.39 -29.79 -9.71
C GLN A 315 -17.39 -29.12 -10.66
N LEU A 316 -18.59 -28.81 -10.18
CA LEU A 316 -19.62 -28.11 -10.95
C LEU A 316 -19.11 -26.69 -11.36
N THR A 317 -18.53 -25.93 -10.43
CA THR A 317 -17.98 -24.61 -10.72
C THR A 317 -16.84 -24.66 -11.75
N TYR A 318 -16.01 -25.69 -11.68
CA TYR A 318 -14.95 -25.93 -12.65
C TYR A 318 -15.49 -26.16 -14.04
N LEU A 319 -16.45 -27.09 -14.20
CA LEU A 319 -17.10 -27.42 -15.48
C LEU A 319 -17.86 -26.21 -16.04
N GLN A 320 -18.57 -25.45 -15.18
CA GLN A 320 -19.24 -24.20 -15.58
C GLN A 320 -18.23 -23.15 -16.07
N THR A 321 -17.07 -23.08 -15.44
CA THR A 321 -16.00 -22.16 -15.88
C THR A 321 -15.47 -22.59 -17.24
N MET A 322 -15.18 -23.86 -17.46
CA MET A 322 -14.70 -24.38 -18.75
C MET A 322 -15.70 -24.12 -19.88
N VAL A 323 -16.98 -24.42 -19.68
CA VAL A 323 -18.04 -24.19 -20.69
C VAL A 323 -18.30 -22.69 -20.87
N GLY A 324 -18.13 -21.89 -19.81
CA GLY A 324 -18.32 -20.44 -19.86
C GLY A 324 -17.24 -19.68 -20.63
N LEU A 325 -16.12 -20.33 -20.96
CA LEU A 325 -15.04 -19.68 -21.74
C LEU A 325 -15.39 -19.65 -23.23
N PRO A 326 -14.98 -18.58 -23.95
CA PRO A 326 -15.23 -18.40 -25.37
C PRO A 326 -14.18 -19.15 -26.23
N TRP A 327 -14.12 -20.46 -26.18
CA TRP A 327 -13.18 -21.29 -26.92
C TRP A 327 -13.26 -21.06 -28.43
N ASN A 328 -12.22 -20.42 -29.02
CA ASN A 328 -12.18 -20.10 -30.46
C ASN A 328 -13.40 -19.32 -30.97
N GLU A 329 -14.02 -18.53 -30.06
CA GLU A 329 -15.11 -17.65 -30.41
C GLU A 329 -14.56 -16.22 -30.61
N TYR A 330 -14.53 -15.76 -31.85
CA TYR A 330 -13.93 -14.48 -32.23
C TYR A 330 -14.97 -13.45 -32.65
N THR A 331 -14.80 -12.20 -32.24
CA THR A 331 -15.52 -11.08 -32.87
C THR A 331 -14.91 -10.80 -34.23
N LYS A 332 -15.77 -10.40 -35.20
CA LYS A 332 -15.30 -10.04 -36.54
C LYS A 332 -14.55 -8.68 -36.45
N ASP A 333 -13.28 -8.71 -36.76
CA ASP A 333 -12.43 -7.52 -36.77
C ASP A 333 -12.78 -6.55 -37.90
N ASP A 334 -12.78 -5.27 -37.56
CA ASP A 334 -12.79 -4.17 -38.52
C ASP A 334 -11.45 -3.44 -38.45
N LEU A 335 -10.58 -3.73 -39.41
CA LEU A 335 -9.23 -3.14 -39.48
C LEU A 335 -9.16 -1.94 -40.42
N SER A 336 -10.31 -1.25 -40.68
CA SER A 336 -10.33 -0.04 -41.50
C SER A 336 -9.60 1.13 -40.83
N ILE A 337 -8.43 1.49 -41.32
CA ILE A 337 -7.61 2.61 -40.83
C ILE A 337 -8.40 3.93 -40.81
N LYS A 338 -9.21 4.18 -41.87
CA LYS A 338 -10.06 5.39 -41.93
C LYS A 338 -11.12 5.44 -40.82
N ARG A 339 -11.68 4.28 -40.46
CA ARG A 339 -12.62 4.20 -39.36
C ARG A 339 -11.90 4.39 -38.00
N ALA A 340 -10.77 3.72 -37.82
CA ALA A 340 -9.98 3.85 -36.63
C ALA A 340 -9.57 5.30 -36.37
N GLN A 341 -9.10 6.00 -37.40
CA GLN A 341 -8.76 7.43 -37.31
C GLN A 341 -9.98 8.27 -36.89
N LYS A 342 -11.15 8.05 -37.48
CA LYS A 342 -12.37 8.79 -37.11
C LYS A 342 -12.77 8.55 -35.65
N VAL A 343 -12.68 7.31 -35.16
CA VAL A 343 -13.00 6.98 -33.77
C VAL A 343 -12.00 7.67 -32.81
N LEU A 344 -10.71 7.57 -33.11
CA LEU A 344 -9.67 8.19 -32.30
C LEU A 344 -9.79 9.73 -32.28
N ASP A 345 -10.10 10.36 -33.43
CA ASP A 345 -10.30 11.83 -33.50
C ASP A 345 -11.57 12.29 -32.81
N HIS A 346 -12.62 11.49 -32.84
CA HIS A 346 -13.85 11.77 -32.13
C HIS A 346 -13.67 11.68 -30.62
N ASP A 347 -13.00 10.63 -30.13
CA ASP A 347 -12.90 10.33 -28.71
C ASP A 347 -11.75 11.09 -28.00
N HIS A 348 -10.70 11.47 -28.75
CA HIS A 348 -9.48 12.07 -28.20
C HIS A 348 -9.09 13.33 -28.97
N TYR A 349 -9.02 14.44 -28.28
CA TYR A 349 -8.52 15.69 -28.85
C TYR A 349 -7.00 15.79 -28.69
N GLY A 350 -6.30 16.17 -29.76
CA GLY A 350 -4.84 16.23 -29.78
C GLY A 350 -4.21 14.84 -29.86
N MET A 351 -3.00 14.69 -29.33
CA MET A 351 -2.23 13.42 -29.32
C MET A 351 -1.96 12.85 -30.72
N GLU A 352 -1.69 13.69 -31.70
CA GLU A 352 -1.51 13.27 -33.11
C GLU A 352 -0.43 12.17 -33.24
N LYS A 353 0.75 12.35 -32.60
CA LYS A 353 1.83 11.35 -32.62
C LYS A 353 1.39 9.99 -32.05
N VAL A 354 0.60 9.99 -30.99
CA VAL A 354 0.09 8.76 -30.36
C VAL A 354 -0.90 8.05 -31.27
N LYS A 355 -1.83 8.83 -31.88
CA LYS A 355 -2.80 8.31 -32.84
C LYS A 355 -2.12 7.73 -34.06
N ASP A 356 -1.12 8.42 -34.64
CA ASP A 356 -0.37 7.95 -35.78
C ASP A 356 0.32 6.63 -35.50
N ARG A 357 0.98 6.48 -34.35
CA ARG A 357 1.60 5.24 -33.92
C ARG A 357 0.60 4.09 -33.76
N ILE A 358 -0.58 4.37 -33.16
CA ILE A 358 -1.65 3.39 -33.07
C ILE A 358 -2.14 2.99 -34.46
N LEU A 359 -2.32 3.92 -35.38
CA LEU A 359 -2.74 3.65 -36.75
C LEU A 359 -1.68 2.87 -37.53
N GLU A 360 -0.40 3.15 -37.35
CA GLU A 360 0.71 2.38 -37.92
C GLU A 360 0.66 0.93 -37.44
N HIS A 361 0.49 0.71 -36.15
CA HIS A 361 0.36 -0.63 -35.56
C HIS A 361 -0.87 -1.38 -36.12
N LEU A 362 -2.03 -0.71 -36.24
CA LEU A 362 -3.23 -1.29 -36.85
C LEU A 362 -3.02 -1.60 -38.33
N ALA A 363 -2.25 -0.80 -39.05
CA ALA A 363 -1.92 -1.04 -40.46
C ALA A 363 -1.03 -2.28 -40.63
N VAL A 364 -0.07 -2.49 -39.73
CA VAL A 364 0.74 -3.70 -39.70
C VAL A 364 -0.16 -4.93 -39.44
N LEU A 365 -1.07 -4.86 -38.47
CA LEU A 365 -2.03 -5.94 -38.21
C LEU A 365 -2.93 -6.25 -39.40
N GLN A 366 -3.35 -5.21 -40.14
CA GLN A 366 -4.16 -5.38 -41.35
C GLN A 366 -3.41 -6.12 -42.46
N LEU A 367 -2.11 -5.85 -42.60
CA LEU A 367 -1.26 -6.42 -43.65
C LEU A 367 -0.71 -7.81 -43.31
N SER A 368 -0.25 -8.00 -42.10
CA SER A 368 0.33 -9.27 -41.64
C SER A 368 -0.71 -10.34 -41.32
N GLY A 369 -1.90 -9.92 -40.86
CA GLY A 369 -2.94 -10.82 -40.36
C GLY A 369 -2.54 -11.55 -39.09
N ASP A 370 -1.39 -11.26 -38.48
CA ASP A 370 -0.83 -11.91 -37.31
C ASP A 370 -0.48 -10.89 -36.21
N LEU A 371 -0.76 -11.22 -34.94
CA LEU A 371 -0.52 -10.37 -33.77
C LEU A 371 0.87 -10.56 -33.15
N LYS A 372 1.85 -11.03 -33.93
CA LYS A 372 3.25 -11.18 -33.48
C LYS A 372 4.00 -9.84 -33.30
N SER A 373 3.29 -8.73 -33.32
CA SER A 373 3.86 -7.40 -33.08
C SER A 373 4.12 -7.17 -31.59
N PRO A 374 5.10 -6.31 -31.24
CA PRO A 374 5.32 -5.91 -29.85
C PRO A 374 4.03 -5.35 -29.23
N ILE A 375 3.90 -5.54 -27.92
CA ILE A 375 2.75 -5.06 -27.17
C ILE A 375 2.84 -3.55 -27.01
N ILE A 376 1.75 -2.85 -27.25
CA ILE A 376 1.70 -1.39 -27.06
C ILE A 376 1.71 -1.08 -25.56
N CYS A 377 2.68 -0.26 -25.12
CA CYS A 377 2.71 0.32 -23.79
C CYS A 377 2.51 1.84 -23.87
N LEU A 378 1.37 2.31 -23.40
CA LEU A 378 1.07 3.73 -23.29
C LEU A 378 1.61 4.25 -21.95
N TYR A 379 2.65 5.07 -21.97
CA TYR A 379 3.25 5.60 -20.76
C TYR A 379 3.17 7.13 -20.69
N GLY A 380 3.15 7.69 -19.49
CA GLY A 380 3.09 9.14 -19.27
C GLY A 380 2.31 9.50 -18.00
N PRO A 381 2.12 10.80 -17.72
CA PRO A 381 1.52 11.25 -16.47
C PRO A 381 0.08 10.75 -16.29
N PRO A 382 -0.41 10.71 -15.03
CA PRO A 382 -1.76 10.28 -14.76
C PRO A 382 -2.81 11.25 -15.32
N GLY A 383 -3.97 10.71 -15.74
CA GLY A 383 -5.11 11.51 -16.17
C GLY A 383 -5.05 12.02 -17.61
N VAL A 384 -4.09 11.57 -18.42
CA VAL A 384 -3.98 11.94 -19.85
C VAL A 384 -4.82 11.07 -20.79
N GLY A 385 -5.55 10.08 -20.27
CA GLY A 385 -6.45 9.27 -21.09
C GLY A 385 -5.88 7.97 -21.65
N LYS A 386 -4.75 7.46 -21.12
CA LYS A 386 -4.13 6.18 -21.56
C LYS A 386 -5.12 5.01 -21.62
N THR A 387 -5.87 4.79 -20.54
CA THR A 387 -6.86 3.71 -20.44
C THR A 387 -8.05 3.93 -21.38
N SER A 388 -8.47 5.18 -21.64
CA SER A 388 -9.54 5.49 -22.58
C SER A 388 -9.12 5.27 -24.03
N LEU A 389 -7.84 5.53 -24.38
CA LEU A 389 -7.29 5.18 -25.70
C LEU A 389 -7.45 3.69 -26.01
N GLY A 390 -7.15 2.80 -25.06
CA GLY A 390 -7.36 1.38 -25.24
C GLY A 390 -8.83 1.00 -25.51
N LYS A 391 -9.77 1.69 -24.86
CA LYS A 391 -11.21 1.51 -25.14
C LYS A 391 -11.58 1.96 -26.54
N SER A 392 -11.04 3.08 -26.99
CA SER A 392 -11.30 3.60 -28.34
C SER A 392 -10.69 2.72 -29.42
N ILE A 393 -9.51 2.11 -29.18
CA ILE A 393 -8.92 1.09 -30.05
C ILE A 393 -9.87 -0.13 -30.17
N ALA A 394 -10.39 -0.62 -29.04
CA ALA A 394 -11.34 -1.73 -29.06
C ALA A 394 -12.60 -1.41 -29.88
N THR A 395 -13.13 -0.20 -29.72
CA THR A 395 -14.30 0.29 -30.49
C THR A 395 -13.97 0.41 -31.98
N ALA A 396 -12.79 0.92 -32.32
CA ALA A 396 -12.30 1.07 -33.68
C ALA A 396 -12.19 -0.28 -34.42
N MET A 397 -11.67 -1.31 -33.71
CA MET A 397 -11.49 -2.67 -34.23
C MET A 397 -12.76 -3.53 -34.16
N ASN A 398 -13.84 -3.03 -33.58
CA ASN A 398 -15.05 -3.79 -33.29
C ASN A 398 -14.80 -5.02 -32.38
N ARG A 399 -13.81 -4.91 -31.44
CA ARG A 399 -13.48 -5.95 -30.46
C ARG A 399 -14.10 -5.66 -29.11
N LYS A 400 -14.31 -6.69 -28.31
CA LYS A 400 -14.68 -6.53 -26.91
C LYS A 400 -13.53 -5.90 -26.12
N TYR A 401 -13.89 -5.12 -25.10
CA TYR A 401 -12.94 -4.41 -24.24
C TYR A 401 -12.89 -5.04 -22.87
N VAL A 402 -11.70 -5.33 -22.38
CA VAL A 402 -11.44 -5.81 -21.03
C VAL A 402 -10.36 -4.96 -20.37
N ARG A 403 -10.50 -4.67 -19.09
CA ARG A 403 -9.51 -3.97 -18.29
C ARG A 403 -9.17 -4.77 -17.03
N MET A 404 -7.90 -4.96 -16.79
CA MET A 404 -7.34 -5.52 -15.56
C MET A 404 -6.35 -4.54 -14.96
N SER A 405 -6.57 -4.11 -13.72
CA SER A 405 -5.56 -3.34 -12.97
C SER A 405 -4.55 -4.29 -12.38
N LEU A 406 -3.28 -3.98 -12.60
CA LEU A 406 -2.12 -4.71 -12.05
C LEU A 406 -1.62 -4.08 -10.74
N GLY A 407 -2.12 -2.90 -10.38
CA GLY A 407 -1.82 -2.26 -9.10
C GLY A 407 -2.34 -3.08 -7.93
N GLY A 408 -1.41 -3.49 -7.02
CA GLY A 408 -1.73 -4.31 -5.87
C GLY A 408 -1.71 -5.82 -6.13
N LEU A 409 -1.19 -6.28 -7.26
CA LEU A 409 -0.86 -7.69 -7.48
C LEU A 409 0.40 -8.06 -6.72
N HIS A 410 0.29 -9.07 -5.86
CA HIS A 410 1.38 -9.54 -5.02
C HIS A 410 1.68 -11.03 -5.20
N ASP A 411 0.81 -11.77 -5.88
CA ASP A 411 0.88 -13.22 -6.03
C ASP A 411 0.72 -13.63 -7.50
N GLU A 412 1.60 -14.51 -7.97
CA GLU A 412 1.55 -15.10 -9.31
C GLU A 412 0.22 -15.85 -9.56
N SER A 413 -0.32 -16.48 -8.53
CA SER A 413 -1.58 -17.21 -8.60
C SER A 413 -2.79 -16.34 -8.97
N GLU A 414 -2.71 -15.01 -8.74
CA GLU A 414 -3.76 -14.11 -9.23
C GLU A 414 -3.81 -14.03 -10.76
N ILE A 415 -2.69 -14.26 -11.45
CA ILE A 415 -2.60 -14.25 -12.91
C ILE A 415 -2.92 -15.65 -13.47
N ARG A 416 -2.22 -16.67 -12.96
CA ARG A 416 -2.28 -18.07 -13.41
C ARG A 416 -3.34 -18.93 -12.73
N GLY A 417 -4.06 -18.40 -11.73
CA GLY A 417 -5.02 -19.18 -10.96
C GLY A 417 -4.38 -20.04 -9.87
N HIS A 418 -5.18 -20.51 -8.94
CA HIS A 418 -4.80 -21.41 -7.87
C HIS A 418 -5.01 -22.86 -8.29
N ARG A 419 -4.16 -23.78 -7.86
CA ARG A 419 -4.39 -25.21 -8.09
C ARG A 419 -5.72 -25.64 -7.49
N ARG A 420 -6.52 -26.39 -8.25
CA ARG A 420 -7.89 -26.83 -7.92
C ARG A 420 -8.00 -27.59 -6.58
N THR A 421 -6.90 -28.15 -6.09
CA THR A 421 -6.85 -28.89 -4.82
C THR A 421 -6.98 -28.03 -3.57
N TYR A 422 -6.85 -26.71 -3.70
CA TYR A 422 -6.99 -25.80 -2.56
C TYR A 422 -8.44 -25.37 -2.36
N VAL A 423 -8.88 -25.32 -1.10
CA VAL A 423 -10.21 -24.77 -0.76
C VAL A 423 -10.27 -23.29 -1.13
N GLY A 424 -11.26 -22.91 -1.93
CA GLY A 424 -11.38 -21.55 -2.44
C GLY A 424 -10.54 -21.26 -3.70
N ALA A 425 -9.99 -22.28 -4.36
CA ALA A 425 -9.28 -22.12 -5.62
C ALA A 425 -10.15 -21.42 -6.68
N MET A 426 -9.53 -20.54 -7.45
CA MET A 426 -10.19 -19.76 -8.49
C MET A 426 -9.30 -19.67 -9.73
N PRO A 427 -9.89 -19.57 -10.94
CA PRO A 427 -9.14 -19.29 -12.15
C PRO A 427 -8.46 -17.93 -12.07
N GLY A 428 -7.35 -17.79 -12.80
CA GLY A 428 -6.61 -16.56 -12.88
C GLY A 428 -7.42 -15.37 -13.41
N ARG A 429 -7.00 -14.18 -13.10
CA ARG A 429 -7.68 -12.95 -13.54
C ARG A 429 -7.72 -12.81 -15.06
N ILE A 430 -6.73 -13.35 -15.78
CA ILE A 430 -6.70 -13.37 -17.25
C ILE A 430 -7.89 -14.18 -17.76
N ILE A 431 -8.02 -15.42 -17.33
CA ILE A 431 -9.09 -16.33 -17.73
C ILE A 431 -10.48 -15.79 -17.35
N LYS A 432 -10.63 -15.29 -16.11
CA LYS A 432 -11.89 -14.65 -15.67
C LYS A 432 -12.27 -13.46 -16.55
N SER A 433 -11.28 -12.69 -16.98
CA SER A 433 -11.49 -11.51 -17.80
C SER A 433 -11.89 -11.90 -19.24
N ILE A 434 -11.28 -12.93 -19.80
CA ILE A 434 -11.65 -13.51 -21.11
C ILE A 434 -13.09 -14.08 -21.05
N GLN A 435 -13.41 -14.80 -19.98
CA GLN A 435 -14.80 -15.32 -19.76
C GLN A 435 -15.81 -14.16 -19.75
N LYS A 436 -15.52 -13.09 -19.02
CA LYS A 436 -16.38 -11.88 -18.95
C LYS A 436 -16.50 -11.17 -20.29
N ALA A 437 -15.46 -11.19 -21.12
CA ALA A 437 -15.47 -10.60 -22.47
C ALA A 437 -16.39 -11.38 -23.40
N GLY A 438 -16.51 -12.69 -23.23
CA GLY A 438 -17.28 -13.58 -24.14
C GLY A 438 -16.68 -13.63 -25.55
N SER A 439 -15.37 -13.43 -25.70
CA SER A 439 -14.65 -13.51 -26.96
C SER A 439 -13.19 -13.84 -26.72
N SER A 440 -12.57 -14.65 -27.58
CA SER A 440 -11.15 -15.01 -27.52
C SER A 440 -10.20 -13.97 -28.12
N ASN A 441 -10.72 -12.91 -28.75
CA ASN A 441 -9.92 -11.83 -29.34
C ASN A 441 -10.25 -10.42 -28.79
N PRO A 442 -10.41 -10.23 -27.48
CA PRO A 442 -10.67 -8.90 -26.94
C PRO A 442 -9.43 -8.01 -27.06
N VAL A 443 -9.64 -6.70 -26.90
CA VAL A 443 -8.58 -5.78 -26.53
C VAL A 443 -8.47 -5.80 -25.00
N PHE A 444 -7.33 -6.21 -24.51
CA PHE A 444 -7.08 -6.43 -23.10
C PHE A 444 -6.14 -5.35 -22.55
N ILE A 445 -6.64 -4.49 -21.67
CA ILE A 445 -5.86 -3.44 -21.05
C ILE A 445 -5.26 -3.93 -19.73
N LEU A 446 -3.95 -3.93 -19.65
CA LEU A 446 -3.15 -4.15 -18.46
C LEU A 446 -2.80 -2.79 -17.86
N ASP A 447 -3.64 -2.33 -16.92
CA ASP A 447 -3.54 -0.98 -16.38
C ASP A 447 -2.59 -0.93 -15.18
N GLU A 448 -1.74 0.10 -15.12
CA GLU A 448 -0.73 0.32 -14.06
C GLU A 448 0.31 -0.81 -13.95
N ILE A 449 0.92 -1.21 -15.09
CA ILE A 449 1.96 -2.25 -15.10
C ILE A 449 3.21 -1.84 -14.30
N ASP A 450 3.44 -0.55 -14.14
CA ASP A 450 4.47 0.06 -13.30
C ASP A 450 4.28 -0.17 -11.79
N LYS A 451 3.10 -0.69 -11.38
CA LYS A 451 2.78 -0.99 -9.98
C LYS A 451 2.91 -2.48 -9.62
N VAL A 452 3.35 -3.30 -10.55
CA VAL A 452 3.61 -4.72 -10.29
C VAL A 452 4.81 -4.84 -9.36
N THR A 453 4.60 -5.44 -8.18
CA THR A 453 5.66 -5.64 -7.20
C THR A 453 6.46 -6.91 -7.51
N GLN A 454 7.78 -6.82 -7.42
CA GLN A 454 8.65 -7.98 -7.41
C GLN A 454 8.64 -8.57 -5.99
N ASN A 455 7.84 -9.59 -5.76
CA ASN A 455 7.78 -10.26 -4.46
C ASN A 455 8.23 -11.73 -4.60
N THR A 456 9.33 -12.06 -3.96
CA THR A 456 9.96 -13.38 -4.03
C THR A 456 9.33 -14.44 -3.11
N LEU A 457 8.46 -14.06 -2.19
CA LEU A 457 7.89 -14.98 -1.17
C LEU A 457 6.67 -15.77 -1.67
N HIS A 458 5.91 -15.26 -2.64
CA HIS A 458 4.69 -15.88 -3.17
C HIS A 458 4.69 -16.03 -4.69
N GLY A 459 5.86 -16.18 -5.31
CA GLY A 459 6.02 -16.16 -6.75
C GLY A 459 6.24 -14.76 -7.31
N ASP A 460 6.57 -14.68 -8.60
CA ASP A 460 6.82 -13.41 -9.29
C ASP A 460 5.74 -13.13 -10.33
N PRO A 461 4.79 -12.20 -10.07
CA PRO A 461 3.78 -11.80 -11.04
C PRO A 461 4.36 -11.33 -12.38
N SER A 462 5.59 -10.79 -12.39
CA SER A 462 6.25 -10.35 -13.61
C SER A 462 6.60 -11.52 -14.53
N SER A 463 6.98 -12.67 -13.96
CA SER A 463 7.27 -13.89 -14.72
C SER A 463 6.00 -14.45 -15.36
N ALA A 464 4.87 -14.44 -14.64
CA ALA A 464 3.58 -14.85 -15.22
C ALA A 464 3.13 -13.90 -16.35
N LEU A 465 3.37 -12.59 -16.20
CA LEU A 465 3.08 -11.62 -17.26
C LEU A 465 3.98 -11.81 -18.49
N LEU A 466 5.23 -12.24 -18.33
CA LEU A 466 6.11 -12.54 -19.47
C LEU A 466 5.52 -13.65 -20.34
N GLU A 467 4.98 -14.70 -19.77
CA GLU A 467 4.32 -15.76 -20.53
C GLU A 467 3.04 -15.28 -21.24
N VAL A 468 2.23 -14.46 -20.58
CA VAL A 468 1.02 -13.87 -21.18
C VAL A 468 1.35 -12.94 -22.34
N LEU A 469 2.44 -12.20 -22.21
CA LEU A 469 2.83 -11.13 -23.13
C LEU A 469 3.81 -11.59 -24.22
N ASP A 470 4.36 -12.78 -24.13
CA ASP A 470 5.28 -13.31 -25.13
C ASP A 470 4.48 -13.95 -26.29
N PRO A 471 4.54 -13.40 -27.53
CA PRO A 471 3.83 -13.98 -28.66
C PRO A 471 4.25 -15.40 -29.02
N GLU A 472 5.41 -15.88 -28.57
CA GLU A 472 5.88 -17.24 -28.79
C GLU A 472 5.29 -18.23 -27.79
N GLN A 473 4.88 -17.76 -26.61
CA GLN A 473 4.39 -18.60 -25.51
C GLN A 473 2.88 -18.46 -25.25
N ASN A 474 2.28 -17.31 -25.58
CA ASN A 474 0.91 -16.99 -25.23
C ASN A 474 -0.17 -17.83 -25.96
N ASN A 475 0.22 -18.60 -26.96
CA ASN A 475 -0.67 -19.55 -27.64
C ASN A 475 -1.02 -20.78 -26.76
N ALA A 476 -0.23 -21.03 -25.73
CA ALA A 476 -0.40 -22.13 -24.78
C ALA A 476 -0.34 -21.62 -23.33
N PHE A 477 -1.10 -20.57 -23.00
CA PHE A 477 -1.16 -20.03 -21.64
C PHE A 477 -1.82 -21.04 -20.69
N HIS A 478 -1.04 -21.51 -19.71
CA HIS A 478 -1.50 -22.48 -18.74
C HIS A 478 -2.09 -21.81 -17.48
N ASP A 479 -3.38 -22.06 -17.22
CA ASP A 479 -4.03 -21.65 -15.98
C ASP A 479 -4.10 -22.84 -15.01
N ASN A 480 -3.56 -22.68 -13.81
CA ASN A 480 -3.45 -23.74 -12.79
C ASN A 480 -4.82 -24.26 -12.28
N TYR A 481 -5.88 -23.45 -12.40
CA TYR A 481 -7.22 -23.85 -12.01
C TYR A 481 -7.89 -24.70 -13.12
N LEU A 482 -7.73 -24.25 -14.35
CA LEU A 482 -8.28 -24.99 -15.50
C LEU A 482 -7.50 -26.25 -15.78
N ASP A 483 -6.20 -26.27 -15.52
CA ASP A 483 -5.26 -27.36 -15.84
C ASP A 483 -5.30 -27.75 -17.32
N VAL A 484 -5.55 -26.75 -18.18
CA VAL A 484 -5.53 -26.83 -19.65
C VAL A 484 -4.99 -25.53 -20.21
N ASP A 485 -4.41 -25.61 -21.40
CA ASP A 485 -3.88 -24.44 -22.09
C ASP A 485 -4.98 -23.65 -22.79
N PHE A 486 -4.88 -22.32 -22.72
CA PHE A 486 -5.79 -21.40 -23.39
C PHE A 486 -5.01 -20.52 -24.38
N ASP A 487 -5.46 -20.44 -25.62
CA ASP A 487 -4.83 -19.63 -26.66
C ASP A 487 -5.13 -18.14 -26.49
N LEU A 488 -4.11 -17.36 -26.11
CA LEU A 488 -4.17 -15.90 -26.00
C LEU A 488 -3.57 -15.18 -27.22
N SER A 489 -3.11 -15.89 -28.25
CA SER A 489 -2.40 -15.32 -29.40
C SER A 489 -3.24 -14.30 -30.20
N ARG A 490 -4.56 -14.37 -30.12
CA ARG A 490 -5.50 -13.46 -30.77
C ARG A 490 -5.91 -12.27 -29.92
N VAL A 491 -5.48 -12.21 -28.64
CA VAL A 491 -5.77 -11.11 -27.73
C VAL A 491 -4.83 -9.94 -28.04
N LEU A 492 -5.38 -8.75 -28.21
CA LEU A 492 -4.55 -7.54 -28.33
C LEU A 492 -4.31 -6.97 -26.92
N PHE A 493 -3.10 -7.18 -26.40
CA PHE A 493 -2.70 -6.61 -25.12
C PHE A 493 -2.21 -5.17 -25.28
N ILE A 494 -2.68 -4.28 -24.42
CA ILE A 494 -2.21 -2.90 -24.31
C ILE A 494 -1.89 -2.64 -22.85
N ALA A 495 -0.65 -2.31 -22.54
CA ALA A 495 -0.22 -1.92 -21.20
C ALA A 495 -0.34 -0.41 -20.99
N THR A 496 -0.57 0.01 -19.75
CA THR A 496 -0.45 1.42 -19.37
C THR A 496 0.50 1.56 -18.19
N ALA A 497 1.33 2.61 -18.20
CA ALA A 497 2.28 2.92 -17.14
C ALA A 497 2.33 4.43 -16.86
N ASN A 498 2.68 4.81 -15.64
CA ASN A 498 2.99 6.20 -15.32
C ASN A 498 4.50 6.43 -15.28
N ASP A 499 5.28 5.44 -14.83
CA ASP A 499 6.74 5.48 -14.75
C ASP A 499 7.34 4.20 -15.32
N LEU A 500 8.28 4.33 -16.27
CA LEU A 500 8.98 3.19 -16.88
C LEU A 500 10.07 2.60 -16.01
N ASN A 501 10.63 3.40 -15.07
CA ASN A 501 11.77 2.98 -14.25
C ASN A 501 11.44 1.84 -13.28
N THR A 502 10.16 1.68 -12.94
CA THR A 502 9.69 0.63 -12.03
C THR A 502 9.32 -0.67 -12.73
N ILE A 503 9.25 -0.66 -14.06
CA ILE A 503 8.92 -1.85 -14.86
C ILE A 503 10.17 -2.71 -15.06
N PRO A 504 10.09 -4.04 -14.84
CA PRO A 504 11.20 -4.95 -15.11
C PRO A 504 11.66 -4.89 -16.58
N ARG A 505 12.98 -4.82 -16.81
CA ARG A 505 13.56 -4.75 -18.17
C ARG A 505 13.06 -5.83 -19.12
N PRO A 506 12.94 -7.12 -18.73
CA PRO A 506 12.42 -8.16 -19.62
C PRO A 506 11.01 -7.90 -20.16
N LEU A 507 10.17 -7.20 -19.37
CA LEU A 507 8.84 -6.78 -19.84
C LEU A 507 8.94 -5.59 -20.79
N LEU A 508 9.80 -4.60 -20.48
CA LEU A 508 10.02 -3.44 -21.35
C LEU A 508 10.52 -3.83 -22.74
N ASP A 509 11.43 -4.81 -22.82
CA ASP A 509 12.02 -5.29 -24.08
C ASP A 509 10.97 -5.90 -25.04
N ARG A 510 9.82 -6.30 -24.54
CA ARG A 510 8.70 -6.86 -25.32
C ARG A 510 7.63 -5.83 -25.69
N MET A 511 7.81 -4.57 -25.27
CA MET A 511 6.82 -3.51 -25.44
C MET A 511 7.27 -2.44 -26.42
N GLU A 512 6.37 -2.02 -27.28
CA GLU A 512 6.51 -0.77 -28.02
C GLU A 512 6.04 0.38 -27.14
N LEU A 513 6.98 1.25 -26.74
CA LEU A 513 6.74 2.36 -25.85
C LEU A 513 6.16 3.56 -26.61
N ILE A 514 4.94 3.98 -26.28
CA ILE A 514 4.30 5.17 -26.84
C ILE A 514 4.09 6.19 -25.72
N GLU A 515 4.78 7.32 -25.80
CA GLU A 515 4.65 8.39 -24.84
C GLU A 515 3.36 9.17 -25.04
N VAL A 516 2.56 9.25 -24.00
CA VAL A 516 1.36 10.08 -23.92
C VAL A 516 1.68 11.28 -23.03
N SER A 517 2.07 12.39 -23.66
CA SER A 517 2.42 13.62 -22.95
C SER A 517 1.21 14.27 -22.28
N GLY A 518 1.48 15.19 -21.35
CA GLY A 518 0.45 16.02 -20.73
C GLY A 518 -0.22 16.96 -21.73
N TYR A 519 -1.39 17.45 -21.36
CA TYR A 519 -2.15 18.43 -22.16
C TYR A 519 -1.78 19.87 -21.79
N ILE A 520 -1.72 20.70 -22.78
CA ILE A 520 -1.64 22.16 -22.59
C ILE A 520 -3.01 22.75 -22.22
N THR A 521 -3.03 23.98 -21.72
CA THR A 521 -4.27 24.67 -21.28
C THR A 521 -5.32 24.72 -22.39
N GLU A 522 -4.92 25.00 -23.62
CA GLU A 522 -5.80 25.08 -24.80
C GLU A 522 -6.40 23.71 -25.13
N GLU A 523 -5.60 22.65 -25.05
CA GLU A 523 -6.07 21.25 -25.25
C GLU A 523 -7.04 20.86 -24.14
N LYS A 524 -6.74 21.18 -22.88
CA LYS A 524 -7.63 20.94 -21.72
C LYS A 524 -8.97 21.65 -21.88
N ILE A 525 -8.98 22.86 -22.38
CA ILE A 525 -10.21 23.61 -22.67
C ILE A 525 -11.06 22.91 -23.73
N GLU A 526 -10.44 22.47 -24.82
CA GLU A 526 -11.17 21.75 -25.88
C GLU A 526 -11.66 20.38 -25.40
N ILE A 527 -10.87 19.65 -24.64
CA ILE A 527 -11.26 18.37 -24.01
C ILE A 527 -12.44 18.62 -23.05
N ALA A 528 -12.35 19.67 -22.23
CA ALA A 528 -13.44 20.02 -21.31
C ALA A 528 -14.74 20.29 -22.06
N LYS A 529 -14.70 21.07 -23.14
CA LYS A 529 -15.89 21.42 -23.93
C LYS A 529 -16.50 20.23 -24.65
N ARG A 530 -15.65 19.39 -25.27
CA ARG A 530 -16.11 18.28 -26.13
C ARG A 530 -16.53 17.06 -25.35
N HIS A 531 -15.84 16.76 -24.23
CA HIS A 531 -15.98 15.50 -23.53
C HIS A 531 -16.42 15.65 -22.07
N LEU A 532 -15.69 16.45 -21.23
CA LEU A 532 -15.95 16.47 -19.80
C LEU A 532 -17.27 17.15 -19.45
N VAL A 533 -17.50 18.36 -19.93
CA VAL A 533 -18.74 19.11 -19.63
C VAL A 533 -19.98 18.35 -20.09
N PRO A 534 -20.06 17.82 -21.34
CA PRO A 534 -21.23 17.04 -21.75
C PRO A 534 -21.48 15.81 -20.89
N ARG A 535 -20.41 15.10 -20.52
CA ARG A 535 -20.50 13.91 -19.67
C ARG A 535 -21.01 14.25 -18.27
N GLU A 536 -20.44 15.27 -17.64
CA GLU A 536 -20.82 15.66 -16.29
C GLU A 536 -22.22 16.29 -16.23
N LEU A 537 -22.65 16.94 -17.29
CA LEU A 537 -24.05 17.38 -17.43
C LEU A 537 -25.04 16.22 -17.48
N GLN A 538 -24.68 15.11 -18.13
CA GLN A 538 -25.49 13.88 -18.11
C GLN A 538 -25.50 13.26 -16.72
N ASN A 539 -24.33 13.13 -16.07
CA ASN A 539 -24.18 12.54 -14.74
C ASN A 539 -24.95 13.31 -13.66
N THR A 540 -24.95 14.62 -13.73
CA THR A 540 -25.69 15.50 -12.79
C THR A 540 -27.17 15.69 -13.13
N GLY A 541 -27.64 15.13 -14.25
CA GLY A 541 -29.05 15.26 -14.70
C GLY A 541 -29.42 16.63 -15.27
N LEU A 542 -28.45 17.54 -15.36
CA LEU A 542 -28.66 18.90 -15.91
C LEU A 542 -28.79 18.92 -17.44
N ALA A 543 -28.50 17.82 -18.12
CA ALA A 543 -28.63 17.70 -19.59
C ALA A 543 -30.08 17.54 -20.08
N LYS A 544 -31.04 17.21 -19.18
CA LYS A 544 -32.42 16.83 -19.59
C LYS A 544 -33.24 17.98 -20.18
N ASN A 545 -32.92 19.22 -19.87
CA ASN A 545 -33.65 20.41 -20.43
C ASN A 545 -32.77 21.13 -21.46
N ALA A 546 -33.13 21.06 -22.72
CA ALA A 546 -32.37 21.64 -23.82
C ALA A 546 -32.23 23.18 -23.74
N THR A 547 -33.22 23.90 -23.18
CA THR A 547 -33.29 25.35 -23.08
C THR A 547 -32.50 25.94 -21.90
N GLU A 548 -32.20 25.14 -20.84
CA GLU A 548 -31.56 25.60 -19.62
C GLU A 548 -30.29 24.79 -19.34
N LYS A 549 -29.49 24.50 -20.33
CA LYS A 549 -28.25 23.70 -20.16
C LYS A 549 -27.09 24.61 -19.73
N PRO A 550 -26.47 24.36 -18.56
CA PRO A 550 -25.29 25.14 -18.15
C PRO A 550 -24.18 25.07 -19.18
N ASN A 551 -23.60 26.24 -19.49
CA ASN A 551 -22.53 26.36 -20.47
C ASN A 551 -21.35 27.16 -19.90
N PHE A 552 -20.18 26.54 -19.84
CA PHE A 552 -18.94 27.20 -19.47
C PHE A 552 -18.37 28.00 -20.65
N ASN A 553 -18.11 29.26 -20.45
CA ASN A 553 -17.36 30.00 -21.43
C ASN A 553 -15.87 29.63 -21.39
N LYS A 554 -15.12 29.97 -22.44
CA LYS A 554 -13.69 29.67 -22.55
C LYS A 554 -12.91 30.22 -21.36
N ALA A 555 -13.15 31.44 -20.95
CA ALA A 555 -12.46 32.12 -19.85
C ALA A 555 -12.75 31.45 -18.47
N ALA A 556 -13.96 30.90 -18.27
CA ALA A 556 -14.28 30.16 -17.06
C ALA A 556 -13.52 28.84 -16.98
N LEU A 557 -13.44 28.08 -18.08
CA LEU A 557 -12.65 26.87 -18.15
C LEU A 557 -11.15 27.15 -17.94
N GLU A 558 -10.64 28.21 -18.57
CA GLU A 558 -9.26 28.67 -18.38
C GLU A 558 -8.98 28.98 -16.89
N LYS A 559 -9.87 29.72 -16.22
CA LYS A 559 -9.77 30.01 -14.79
C LYS A 559 -9.77 28.76 -13.95
N ILE A 560 -10.62 27.77 -14.27
CA ILE A 560 -10.62 26.48 -13.54
C ILE A 560 -9.29 25.77 -13.73
N ILE A 561 -8.78 25.68 -14.95
CA ILE A 561 -7.53 24.98 -15.27
C ILE A 561 -6.34 25.65 -14.58
N GLU A 562 -6.24 26.99 -14.62
CA GLU A 562 -5.09 27.71 -14.10
C GLU A 562 -5.11 27.92 -12.59
N GLN A 563 -6.30 28.07 -12.00
CA GLN A 563 -6.42 28.49 -10.60
C GLN A 563 -7.01 27.42 -9.66
N TYR A 564 -7.61 26.35 -10.20
CA TYR A 564 -8.23 25.28 -9.39
C TYR A 564 -7.66 23.89 -9.67
N THR A 565 -6.77 23.75 -10.67
CA THR A 565 -6.12 22.47 -10.97
C THR A 565 -4.62 22.65 -11.14
N ARG A 566 -3.86 21.62 -10.75
CA ARG A 566 -2.42 21.55 -10.95
C ARG A 566 -2.07 20.11 -11.35
N GLU A 567 -2.22 19.80 -12.63
CA GLU A 567 -2.04 18.46 -13.19
C GLU A 567 -1.65 18.50 -14.66
N SER A 568 -0.94 17.48 -15.14
CA SER A 568 -0.66 17.31 -16.59
C SER A 568 -1.87 16.82 -17.37
N GLY A 569 -2.70 15.99 -16.75
CA GLY A 569 -3.92 15.45 -17.35
C GLY A 569 -5.14 16.33 -17.16
N VAL A 570 -6.32 15.70 -17.13
CA VAL A 570 -7.63 16.35 -16.98
C VAL A 570 -8.49 15.75 -15.85
N ARG A 571 -7.91 14.94 -14.97
CA ARG A 571 -8.66 14.24 -13.91
C ARG A 571 -9.13 15.18 -12.79
N GLN A 572 -8.29 16.17 -12.41
CA GLN A 572 -8.69 17.19 -11.43
C GLN A 572 -9.66 18.17 -12.08
N LEU A 573 -9.43 18.54 -13.34
CA LEU A 573 -10.34 19.39 -14.12
C LEU A 573 -11.74 18.79 -14.18
N GLU A 574 -11.85 17.50 -14.45
CA GLU A 574 -13.12 16.79 -14.42
C GLU A 574 -13.81 16.90 -13.06
N LYS A 575 -13.06 16.65 -11.96
CA LYS A 575 -13.59 16.77 -10.59
C LYS A 575 -14.06 18.20 -10.26
N GLN A 576 -13.37 19.23 -10.75
CA GLN A 576 -13.78 20.61 -10.51
C GLN A 576 -15.03 20.97 -11.32
N ILE A 577 -15.14 20.51 -12.57
CA ILE A 577 -16.34 20.67 -13.39
C ILE A 577 -17.53 19.97 -12.74
N ASP A 578 -17.35 18.72 -12.31
CA ASP A 578 -18.37 17.95 -11.58
C ASP A 578 -18.81 18.67 -10.29
N LYS A 579 -17.86 19.18 -9.50
CA LYS A 579 -18.15 19.93 -8.27
C LYS A 579 -18.98 21.19 -8.57
N ALA A 580 -18.64 21.92 -9.64
CA ALA A 580 -19.39 23.10 -10.05
C ALA A 580 -20.81 22.75 -10.49
N LEU A 581 -20.96 21.72 -11.32
CA LEU A 581 -22.27 21.27 -11.80
C LEU A 581 -23.13 20.65 -10.70
N ARG A 582 -22.56 19.91 -9.75
CA ARG A 582 -23.28 19.42 -8.58
C ARG A 582 -23.82 20.55 -7.72
N LYS A 583 -23.04 21.63 -7.53
CA LYS A 583 -23.53 22.79 -6.79
C LYS A 583 -24.66 23.51 -7.53
N MET A 584 -24.59 23.59 -8.86
CA MET A 584 -25.68 24.12 -9.68
C MET A 584 -26.93 23.22 -9.60
N ALA A 585 -26.78 21.92 -9.64
CA ALA A 585 -27.89 20.96 -9.46
C ALA A 585 -28.55 21.12 -8.09
N TYR A 586 -27.75 21.30 -7.03
CA TYR A 586 -28.25 21.57 -5.68
C TYR A 586 -29.04 22.88 -5.61
N LEU A 587 -28.50 23.96 -6.18
CA LEU A 587 -29.19 25.27 -6.21
C LEU A 587 -30.50 25.22 -7.00
N ARG A 588 -30.51 24.48 -8.11
CA ARG A 588 -31.74 24.24 -8.89
C ARG A 588 -32.78 23.44 -8.07
N ALA A 589 -32.36 22.44 -7.36
CA ALA A 589 -33.24 21.63 -6.52
C ALA A 589 -33.86 22.47 -5.36
N LEU A 590 -33.08 23.42 -4.85
CA LEU A 590 -33.52 24.32 -3.79
C LEU A 590 -34.48 25.43 -4.29
N ASN A 591 -34.16 26.04 -5.43
CA ASN A 591 -34.82 27.24 -5.92
C ASN A 591 -35.84 26.98 -7.06
N GLY A 592 -35.89 25.74 -7.58
CA GLY A 592 -36.76 25.39 -8.73
C GLY A 592 -36.16 25.70 -10.10
N GLU A 593 -35.23 26.64 -10.20
CA GLU A 593 -34.57 27.09 -11.44
C GLU A 593 -33.05 27.22 -11.28
N LEU A 594 -32.36 27.30 -12.41
CA LEU A 594 -30.91 27.48 -12.40
C LEU A 594 -30.56 28.92 -12.05
N PRO A 595 -29.56 29.17 -11.19
CA PRO A 595 -29.15 30.52 -10.82
C PRO A 595 -28.61 31.31 -12.04
N PHE A 596 -27.99 30.59 -12.98
CA PHE A 596 -27.48 31.10 -14.24
C PHE A 596 -27.23 29.96 -15.24
N VAL A 597 -27.37 30.24 -16.54
CA VAL A 597 -27.10 29.27 -17.62
C VAL A 597 -25.68 29.43 -18.15
N LYS A 598 -25.16 30.64 -18.23
CA LYS A 598 -23.82 30.92 -18.71
C LYS A 598 -22.87 31.11 -17.54
N ILE A 599 -21.88 30.23 -17.45
CA ILE A 599 -20.87 30.27 -16.42
C ILE A 599 -19.67 31.07 -16.91
N THR A 600 -19.38 32.20 -16.26
CA THR A 600 -18.25 33.09 -16.53
C THR A 600 -17.20 32.97 -15.39
N PRO A 601 -16.01 33.58 -15.50
CA PRO A 601 -15.01 33.56 -14.42
C PRO A 601 -15.51 34.10 -13.05
N ALA A 602 -16.53 34.96 -13.04
CA ALA A 602 -17.08 35.51 -11.81
C ALA A 602 -17.88 34.48 -11.03
N GLU A 603 -18.67 33.66 -11.71
CA GLU A 603 -19.50 32.63 -11.09
C GLU A 603 -18.64 31.45 -10.52
N ILE A 604 -17.42 31.22 -11.08
CA ILE A 604 -16.54 30.12 -10.67
C ILE A 604 -16.19 30.21 -9.17
N GLU A 605 -15.91 31.42 -8.66
CA GLU A 605 -15.60 31.58 -7.22
C GLU A 605 -16.82 31.30 -6.33
N GLY A 606 -18.01 31.62 -6.79
CA GLY A 606 -19.25 31.27 -6.10
C GLY A 606 -19.51 29.74 -6.06
N LEU A 607 -19.09 29.02 -7.13
CA LEU A 607 -19.29 27.58 -7.26
C LEU A 607 -18.20 26.76 -6.57
N LEU A 608 -16.94 27.13 -6.73
CA LEU A 608 -15.78 26.34 -6.29
C LEU A 608 -15.11 26.87 -5.01
N GLY A 609 -15.38 28.12 -4.64
CA GLY A 609 -14.72 28.84 -3.56
C GLY A 609 -13.50 29.63 -4.04
N LYS A 610 -12.74 30.20 -3.12
CA LYS A 610 -11.52 30.96 -3.47
C LYS A 610 -10.51 30.07 -4.19
N PRO A 611 -9.81 30.60 -5.22
CA PRO A 611 -8.83 29.81 -5.96
C PRO A 611 -7.64 29.43 -5.05
N PRO A 612 -7.24 28.15 -5.05
CA PRO A 612 -6.09 27.69 -4.27
C PRO A 612 -4.75 28.05 -4.92
N TYR A 613 -4.74 28.35 -6.22
CA TYR A 613 -3.53 28.68 -6.97
C TYR A 613 -3.64 30.07 -7.57
N TYR A 614 -2.50 30.77 -7.59
CA TYR A 614 -2.40 32.07 -8.25
C TYR A 614 -1.69 31.90 -9.58
N ARG A 615 -2.00 32.76 -10.54
CA ARG A 615 -1.33 32.76 -11.84
C ARG A 615 0.08 33.32 -11.68
N ASP A 616 1.06 32.64 -12.22
CA ASP A 616 2.42 33.16 -12.34
C ASP A 616 2.43 34.30 -13.34
N ILE A 617 2.83 35.47 -12.89
CA ILE A 617 2.95 36.66 -13.72
C ILE A 617 4.39 37.12 -13.72
N TYR A 618 4.90 37.49 -14.87
CA TYR A 618 6.23 38.11 -14.97
C TYR A 618 6.32 39.37 -14.09
N GLN A 619 7.29 39.40 -13.17
CA GLN A 619 7.40 40.44 -12.14
C GLN A 619 8.22 41.68 -12.56
N GLY A 620 8.70 41.73 -13.80
CA GLY A 620 9.53 42.84 -14.29
C GLY A 620 11.04 42.56 -14.14
N ASN A 621 11.83 43.63 -14.35
CA ASN A 621 13.31 43.56 -14.31
C ASN A 621 13.94 44.71 -13.52
N ASP A 622 13.24 45.26 -12.56
CA ASP A 622 13.69 46.46 -11.81
C ASP A 622 14.85 46.18 -10.85
N TYR A 623 15.13 44.93 -10.53
CA TYR A 623 16.18 44.47 -9.64
C TYR A 623 17.29 43.74 -10.39
N ALA A 624 18.56 44.02 -10.00
CA ALA A 624 19.69 43.23 -10.46
C ALA A 624 19.66 41.82 -9.83
N GLY A 625 20.16 40.83 -10.53
CA GLY A 625 20.20 39.46 -10.04
C GLY A 625 18.88 38.71 -10.11
N VAL A 626 17.82 39.28 -10.65
CA VAL A 626 16.53 38.57 -10.86
C VAL A 626 16.37 38.20 -12.32
N VAL A 627 16.29 36.89 -12.58
CA VAL A 627 16.18 36.35 -13.93
C VAL A 627 15.08 35.29 -14.01
N THR A 628 14.32 35.31 -15.09
CA THR A 628 13.26 34.33 -15.31
C THR A 628 13.77 33.10 -16.06
N GLY A 629 13.69 31.96 -15.42
CA GLY A 629 13.92 30.66 -16.05
C GLY A 629 12.63 29.94 -16.40
N LEU A 630 12.75 28.82 -17.09
CA LEU A 630 11.65 27.95 -17.48
C LEU A 630 11.87 26.54 -16.90
N ALA A 631 10.92 26.08 -16.13
CA ALA A 631 10.88 24.76 -15.59
C ALA A 631 9.82 23.89 -16.27
N TRP A 632 10.06 22.60 -16.22
CA TRP A 632 9.08 21.58 -16.54
C TRP A 632 8.90 20.68 -15.31
N THR A 633 7.67 20.42 -14.94
CA THR A 633 7.28 19.57 -13.81
C THR A 633 6.29 18.51 -14.28
N SER A 634 6.03 17.52 -13.44
CA SER A 634 4.99 16.51 -13.71
C SER A 634 3.59 17.09 -13.93
N VAL A 635 3.37 18.37 -13.63
CA VAL A 635 2.08 19.08 -13.78
C VAL A 635 2.06 20.04 -14.96
N GLY A 636 3.17 20.24 -15.64
CA GLY A 636 3.30 21.09 -16.82
C GLY A 636 4.50 22.04 -16.73
N GLY A 637 4.55 23.04 -17.63
CA GLY A 637 5.57 24.08 -17.61
C GLY A 637 5.23 25.20 -16.64
N GLU A 638 6.23 25.72 -15.96
CA GLU A 638 6.16 26.85 -15.01
C GLU A 638 7.30 27.83 -15.29
N ILE A 639 7.10 29.12 -14.96
CA ILE A 639 8.20 30.08 -14.90
C ILE A 639 8.89 29.97 -13.54
N LEU A 640 10.20 30.16 -13.52
CA LEU A 640 11.01 30.17 -12.31
C LEU A 640 11.66 31.54 -12.20
N PHE A 641 11.58 32.18 -11.02
CA PHE A 641 12.44 33.32 -10.71
C PHE A 641 13.71 32.80 -10.02
N ILE A 642 14.86 33.25 -10.51
CA ILE A 642 16.15 33.02 -9.88
C ILE A 642 16.63 34.36 -9.39
N GLU A 643 16.81 34.48 -8.10
CA GLU A 643 17.21 35.68 -7.41
C GLU A 643 18.58 35.51 -6.83
N THR A 644 19.56 36.30 -7.26
CA THR A 644 20.91 36.34 -6.71
C THR A 644 21.09 37.61 -5.88
N SER A 645 21.44 37.47 -4.62
CA SER A 645 21.76 38.53 -3.70
C SER A 645 23.23 38.46 -3.29
N LEU A 646 23.86 39.62 -3.15
CA LEU A 646 25.22 39.76 -2.73
C LEU A 646 25.27 40.38 -1.34
N SER A 647 26.11 39.83 -0.44
CA SER A 647 26.33 40.38 0.91
C SER A 647 27.81 40.43 1.25
N LYS A 648 28.27 41.52 1.89
CA LYS A 648 29.69 41.67 2.32
C LYS A 648 30.01 40.58 3.35
N GLY A 649 31.06 39.83 3.13
CA GLY A 649 31.46 38.73 4.01
C GLY A 649 32.86 38.20 3.65
N ARG A 650 33.54 37.58 4.61
CA ARG A 650 34.84 36.96 4.36
C ARG A 650 34.67 35.56 3.79
N GLY A 651 35.18 35.33 2.57
CA GLY A 651 35.35 34.01 1.95
C GLY A 651 34.15 33.48 1.16
N ALA A 652 33.91 34.03 -0.01
CA ALA A 652 33.16 33.46 -1.18
C ALA A 652 32.17 32.35 -0.89
N LYS A 653 31.27 32.49 0.11
CA LYS A 653 30.28 31.44 0.44
C LYS A 653 29.14 31.50 -0.57
N LEU A 654 28.94 30.40 -1.27
CA LEU A 654 27.68 30.16 -2.02
C LEU A 654 26.61 29.58 -1.09
N THR A 655 25.49 30.29 -0.99
CA THR A 655 24.32 29.82 -0.25
C THR A 655 23.18 29.60 -1.26
N LEU A 656 22.58 28.42 -1.20
CA LEU A 656 21.48 28.02 -2.07
C LEU A 656 20.23 27.77 -1.24
N THR A 657 19.10 28.38 -1.61
CA THR A 657 17.80 28.19 -0.92
C THR A 657 16.66 28.07 -1.94
N GLY A 658 15.55 27.45 -1.56
CA GLY A 658 14.37 27.26 -2.41
C GLY A 658 14.00 25.79 -2.68
N ASN A 659 14.42 24.86 -1.80
CA ASN A 659 14.15 23.42 -1.91
C ASN A 659 14.71 22.83 -3.22
N LEU A 660 16.00 23.06 -3.46
CA LEU A 660 16.70 22.63 -4.67
C LEU A 660 17.21 21.20 -4.52
N GLY A 661 16.98 20.39 -5.53
CA GLY A 661 17.56 19.06 -5.67
C GLY A 661 19.06 19.09 -5.97
N ASP A 662 19.71 17.94 -5.94
CA ASP A 662 21.19 17.88 -6.03
C ASP A 662 21.70 18.26 -7.41
N VAL A 663 21.01 17.91 -8.49
CA VAL A 663 21.37 18.29 -9.85
C VAL A 663 21.31 19.81 -10.04
N MET A 664 20.30 20.48 -9.49
CA MET A 664 20.18 21.93 -9.56
C MET A 664 21.22 22.64 -8.72
N LYS A 665 21.60 22.09 -7.56
CA LYS A 665 22.71 22.62 -6.74
C LYS A 665 24.04 22.51 -7.48
N GLU A 666 24.31 21.38 -8.13
CA GLU A 666 25.51 21.19 -8.95
C GLU A 666 25.53 22.18 -10.12
N SER A 667 24.40 22.36 -10.80
CA SER A 667 24.28 23.37 -11.87
C SER A 667 24.59 24.79 -11.39
N ALA A 668 24.17 25.14 -10.15
CA ALA A 668 24.49 26.44 -9.56
C ALA A 668 25.98 26.61 -9.29
N VAL A 669 26.66 25.56 -8.82
CA VAL A 669 28.11 25.55 -8.64
C VAL A 669 28.83 25.73 -9.97
N ILE A 670 28.46 24.99 -11.01
CA ILE A 670 29.03 25.08 -12.35
C ILE A 670 28.84 26.50 -12.92
N ALA A 671 27.66 27.08 -12.77
CA ALA A 671 27.35 28.43 -13.20
C ALA A 671 28.25 29.48 -12.51
N LEU A 672 28.42 29.36 -11.17
CA LEU A 672 29.30 30.24 -10.41
C LEU A 672 30.75 30.13 -10.85
N GLU A 673 31.27 28.91 -10.99
CA GLU A 673 32.66 28.70 -11.40
C GLU A 673 32.93 29.20 -12.84
N TYR A 674 31.95 29.08 -13.72
CA TYR A 674 32.02 29.67 -15.06
C TYR A 674 32.10 31.19 -14.99
N VAL A 675 31.23 31.85 -14.17
CA VAL A 675 31.26 33.31 -14.00
C VAL A 675 32.58 33.78 -13.42
N LYS A 676 33.13 33.11 -12.42
CA LYS A 676 34.46 33.40 -11.84
C LYS A 676 35.57 33.31 -12.90
N ALA A 677 35.53 32.29 -13.74
CA ALA A 677 36.54 32.09 -14.79
C ALA A 677 36.47 33.13 -15.92
N HIS A 678 35.37 33.91 -16.00
CA HIS A 678 35.09 34.83 -17.10
C HIS A 678 34.73 36.26 -16.62
N VAL A 679 35.21 36.67 -15.44
CA VAL A 679 34.93 37.97 -14.86
C VAL A 679 35.41 39.14 -15.73
N ASP A 680 36.48 38.94 -16.50
CA ASP A 680 37.01 39.94 -17.44
C ASP A 680 35.97 40.38 -18.47
N LYS A 681 35.15 39.41 -18.95
CA LYS A 681 34.11 39.68 -19.92
C LYS A 681 32.92 40.49 -19.34
N LEU A 682 32.76 40.41 -18.04
CA LEU A 682 31.73 41.17 -17.31
C LEU A 682 32.26 42.54 -16.82
N GLY A 683 33.57 42.81 -16.91
CA GLY A 683 34.18 44.00 -16.39
C GLY A 683 34.17 44.08 -14.84
N VAL A 684 34.18 42.94 -14.18
CA VAL A 684 34.07 42.76 -12.74
C VAL A 684 35.43 42.41 -12.16
N ASP A 685 35.79 42.99 -11.03
CA ASP A 685 37.04 42.68 -10.30
C ASP A 685 36.91 41.31 -9.60
N TYR A 686 37.83 40.39 -9.88
CA TYR A 686 37.81 39.01 -9.30
C TYR A 686 37.84 38.98 -7.77
N ARG A 687 38.40 40.04 -7.11
CA ARG A 687 38.48 40.15 -5.66
C ARG A 687 37.10 40.28 -4.98
N LEU A 688 36.06 40.56 -5.75
CA LEU A 688 34.70 40.57 -5.24
C LEU A 688 34.29 39.20 -4.68
N PHE A 689 34.78 38.11 -5.28
CA PHE A 689 34.47 36.77 -4.82
C PHE A 689 35.08 36.41 -3.47
N ASP A 690 36.17 37.11 -3.06
CA ASP A 690 36.80 36.90 -1.77
C ASP A 690 36.14 37.72 -0.65
N GLN A 691 35.44 38.80 -1.01
CA GLN A 691 34.88 39.77 -0.07
C GLN A 691 33.37 39.78 0.01
N TRP A 692 32.72 39.11 -0.92
CA TRP A 692 31.25 39.06 -1.00
C TRP A 692 30.75 37.63 -1.08
N ASN A 693 29.72 37.32 -0.25
CA ASN A 693 29.00 36.06 -0.33
C ASN A 693 27.91 36.16 -1.40
N ILE A 694 27.66 35.05 -2.05
CA ILE A 694 26.61 34.93 -3.07
C ILE A 694 25.51 34.06 -2.53
N HIS A 695 24.29 34.58 -2.51
CA HIS A 695 23.10 33.85 -2.13
C HIS A 695 22.17 33.74 -3.34
N ILE A 696 21.87 32.52 -3.76
CA ILE A 696 20.90 32.26 -4.82
C ILE A 696 19.66 31.68 -4.18
N HIS A 697 18.56 32.34 -4.40
CA HIS A 697 17.25 31.92 -3.96
C HIS A 697 16.33 31.60 -5.14
N VAL A 698 15.61 30.50 -5.07
CA VAL A 698 14.54 30.21 -6.01
C VAL A 698 13.23 30.16 -5.22
N PRO A 699 12.36 31.18 -5.36
CA PRO A 699 11.11 31.27 -4.63
C PRO A 699 10.22 30.02 -4.74
N GLU A 700 9.17 29.94 -3.91
CA GLU A 700 8.28 28.81 -3.78
C GLU A 700 8.94 27.53 -3.23
N GLY A 701 9.57 27.63 -2.08
CA GLY A 701 10.27 26.51 -1.40
C GLY A 701 9.40 25.31 -1.02
N ALA A 702 8.09 25.41 -1.11
CA ALA A 702 7.17 24.30 -0.91
C ALA A 702 7.21 23.25 -2.05
N THR A 703 7.65 23.66 -3.26
CA THR A 703 7.75 22.78 -4.41
C THR A 703 9.21 22.39 -4.64
N PRO A 704 9.57 21.09 -4.61
CA PRO A 704 10.92 20.65 -4.94
C PRO A 704 11.27 21.01 -6.39
N LYS A 705 12.48 21.53 -6.59
CA LYS A 705 13.00 21.92 -7.90
C LYS A 705 14.33 21.22 -8.16
N ASP A 706 14.40 20.48 -9.27
CA ASP A 706 15.62 19.77 -9.65
C ASP A 706 15.81 19.79 -11.16
N GLY A 707 17.06 19.61 -11.58
CA GLY A 707 17.44 19.51 -12.99
C GLY A 707 18.48 20.56 -13.43
N PRO A 708 19.23 20.27 -14.51
CA PRO A 708 20.33 21.11 -15.00
C PRO A 708 19.87 22.30 -15.85
N SER A 709 18.60 22.35 -16.24
CA SER A 709 18.06 23.28 -17.25
C SER A 709 18.03 24.76 -16.84
N ALA A 710 18.32 25.08 -15.55
CA ALA A 710 18.42 26.43 -15.05
C ALA A 710 19.84 27.02 -15.14
N GLY A 711 20.81 26.28 -15.68
CA GLY A 711 22.23 26.67 -15.66
C GLY A 711 22.54 28.03 -16.26
N ILE A 712 22.02 28.32 -17.48
CA ILE A 712 22.19 29.65 -18.12
C ILE A 712 21.44 30.75 -17.35
N THR A 713 20.32 30.44 -16.73
CA THR A 713 19.52 31.39 -15.95
C THR A 713 20.29 31.78 -14.68
N ILE A 714 20.85 30.81 -13.97
CA ILE A 714 21.66 31.03 -12.77
C ILE A 714 22.93 31.85 -13.12
N ALA A 715 23.63 31.48 -14.19
CA ALA A 715 24.83 32.21 -14.63
C ALA A 715 24.51 33.67 -14.97
N THR A 716 23.36 33.92 -15.63
CA THR A 716 22.91 35.27 -15.97
C THR A 716 22.46 36.06 -14.72
N SER A 717 21.82 35.39 -13.76
CA SER A 717 21.41 35.99 -12.49
C SER A 717 22.66 36.45 -11.69
N ILE A 718 23.68 35.59 -11.59
CA ILE A 718 24.97 35.96 -10.94
C ILE A 718 25.62 37.10 -11.70
N ALA A 719 25.70 37.06 -13.03
CA ALA A 719 26.31 38.12 -13.83
C ALA A 719 25.55 39.46 -13.69
N SER A 720 24.22 39.45 -13.67
CA SER A 720 23.39 40.63 -13.42
C SER A 720 23.63 41.20 -12.03
N ALA A 721 23.69 40.35 -10.99
CA ALA A 721 23.96 40.77 -9.62
C ALA A 721 25.36 41.40 -9.46
N LEU A 722 26.39 40.83 -10.07
CA LEU A 722 27.78 41.34 -10.01
C LEU A 722 27.97 42.65 -10.81
N THR A 723 27.31 42.78 -11.95
CA THR A 723 27.40 43.97 -12.80
C THR A 723 26.36 45.04 -12.48
N GLN A 724 25.38 44.73 -11.63
CA GLN A 724 24.22 45.57 -11.34
C GLN A 724 23.41 46.00 -12.58
N ARG A 725 23.56 45.26 -13.68
CA ARG A 725 22.88 45.51 -14.97
C ARG A 725 21.50 44.83 -15.00
N LYS A 726 20.50 45.54 -15.54
CA LYS A 726 19.16 45.00 -15.70
C LYS A 726 19.16 43.88 -16.74
N VAL A 727 18.37 42.89 -16.49
CA VAL A 727 18.06 41.86 -17.49
C VAL A 727 16.93 42.38 -18.42
N ARG A 728 16.98 42.03 -19.70
CA ARG A 728 15.98 42.43 -20.70
C ARG A 728 14.58 42.03 -20.27
N LYS A 729 13.60 42.97 -20.42
CA LYS A 729 12.19 42.74 -20.10
C LYS A 729 11.58 41.60 -20.89
N ASN A 730 10.61 40.92 -20.31
CA ASN A 730 9.83 39.85 -20.91
C ASN A 730 10.69 38.75 -21.57
N THR A 731 11.88 38.50 -21.01
CA THR A 731 12.79 37.48 -21.48
C THR A 731 12.85 36.33 -20.45
N ALA A 732 12.77 35.09 -20.93
CA ALA A 732 13.04 33.89 -20.13
C ALA A 732 14.07 33.03 -20.83
N MET A 733 14.72 32.16 -20.07
CA MET A 733 15.76 31.30 -20.62
C MET A 733 15.74 29.88 -20.03
N THR A 734 16.22 28.94 -20.79
CA THR A 734 16.40 27.55 -20.39
C THR A 734 17.59 26.94 -21.11
N GLY A 735 18.44 26.25 -20.40
CA GLY A 735 19.63 25.61 -20.95
C GLY A 735 20.55 25.10 -19.85
N GLU A 736 21.17 23.98 -20.07
CA GLU A 736 22.23 23.44 -19.22
C GLU A 736 23.56 24.12 -19.60
N ILE A 737 24.40 24.41 -18.62
CA ILE A 737 25.71 25.02 -18.79
C ILE A 737 26.82 24.01 -18.51
N THR A 738 27.88 24.06 -19.31
CA THR A 738 29.14 23.35 -19.02
C THR A 738 30.19 24.31 -18.45
N LEU A 739 31.22 23.78 -17.79
CA LEU A 739 32.36 24.55 -17.30
C LEU A 739 33.09 25.37 -18.39
N ARG A 740 32.95 24.97 -19.68
CA ARG A 740 33.51 25.70 -20.84
C ARG A 740 32.52 26.74 -21.39
N GLY A 741 31.36 26.91 -20.76
CA GLY A 741 30.33 27.84 -21.19
C GLY A 741 29.48 27.42 -22.38
N LYS A 742 29.59 26.18 -22.82
CA LYS A 742 28.70 25.65 -23.86
C LYS A 742 27.32 25.45 -23.30
N VAL A 743 26.29 25.82 -24.06
CA VAL A 743 24.90 25.60 -23.69
C VAL A 743 24.42 24.28 -24.31
N LEU A 744 23.88 23.39 -23.48
CA LEU A 744 23.38 22.08 -23.89
C LEU A 744 21.84 22.09 -24.00
N PRO A 745 21.28 21.19 -24.84
CA PRO A 745 19.82 21.08 -25.03
C PRO A 745 19.17 20.50 -23.78
N VAL A 746 17.90 20.88 -23.58
CA VAL A 746 17.10 20.47 -22.42
C VAL A 746 15.74 19.97 -22.88
N GLY A 747 15.08 19.17 -22.02
CA GLY A 747 13.76 18.61 -22.29
C GLY A 747 12.59 19.53 -21.87
N GLY A 748 11.35 19.09 -22.19
CA GLY A 748 10.11 19.79 -21.81
C GLY A 748 9.92 21.13 -22.53
N ILE A 749 10.42 21.27 -23.75
CA ILE A 749 10.43 22.55 -24.49
C ILE A 749 9.02 23.05 -24.77
N LYS A 750 8.09 22.18 -25.20
CA LYS A 750 6.70 22.56 -25.48
C LYS A 750 6.04 23.18 -24.24
N GLU A 751 6.14 22.52 -23.12
CA GLU A 751 5.56 22.94 -21.85
C GLU A 751 6.18 24.26 -21.36
N LYS A 752 7.50 24.39 -21.45
CA LYS A 752 8.25 25.60 -21.07
C LYS A 752 7.84 26.83 -21.88
N ILE A 753 7.71 26.68 -23.21
CA ILE A 753 7.28 27.77 -24.10
C ILE A 753 5.87 28.23 -23.75
N LEU A 754 4.97 27.28 -23.55
CA LEU A 754 3.58 27.63 -23.24
C LEU A 754 3.44 28.29 -21.87
N ALA A 755 4.26 27.89 -20.89
CA ALA A 755 4.34 28.58 -19.61
C ALA A 755 4.84 30.03 -19.77
N ALA A 756 5.92 30.23 -20.53
CA ALA A 756 6.45 31.54 -20.84
C ALA A 756 5.40 32.44 -21.53
N LYS A 757 4.71 31.92 -22.53
CA LYS A 757 3.64 32.64 -23.22
C LYS A 757 2.49 33.04 -22.30
N ARG A 758 2.05 32.12 -21.41
CA ARG A 758 1.01 32.43 -20.40
C ARG A 758 1.45 33.52 -19.43
N ALA A 759 2.73 33.57 -19.07
CA ALA A 759 3.30 34.60 -18.21
C ALA A 759 3.56 35.93 -18.90
N GLY A 760 3.27 36.04 -20.20
CA GLY A 760 3.46 37.27 -21.00
C GLY A 760 4.90 37.49 -21.48
N ILE A 761 5.73 36.46 -21.49
CA ILE A 761 7.11 36.48 -22.00
C ILE A 761 7.08 36.43 -23.53
N THR A 762 7.87 37.30 -24.14
CA THR A 762 7.94 37.48 -25.60
C THR A 762 9.20 36.94 -26.21
N ASP A 763 10.26 36.84 -25.41
CA ASP A 763 11.60 36.45 -25.87
C ASP A 763 12.09 35.24 -25.04
N ILE A 764 12.42 34.14 -25.71
CA ILE A 764 12.89 32.92 -25.06
C ILE A 764 14.27 32.56 -25.60
N MET A 765 15.22 32.39 -24.69
CA MET A 765 16.57 31.94 -25.01
C MET A 765 16.73 30.46 -24.71
N MET A 766 17.34 29.71 -25.62
CA MET A 766 17.57 28.27 -25.49
C MET A 766 18.71 27.79 -26.34
N CYS A 767 19.19 26.57 -26.04
CA CYS A 767 20.20 25.92 -26.86
C CYS A 767 19.77 25.79 -28.31
N ARG A 768 20.71 26.04 -29.24
CA ARG A 768 20.45 25.88 -30.67
C ARG A 768 19.98 24.49 -31.07
N ALA A 769 20.44 23.45 -30.34
CA ALA A 769 20.03 22.09 -30.62
C ALA A 769 18.54 21.82 -30.30
N ASN A 770 17.88 22.68 -29.48
CA ASN A 770 16.45 22.59 -29.23
C ASN A 770 15.57 23.19 -30.37
N LYS A 771 16.17 23.69 -31.43
CA LYS A 771 15.41 24.17 -32.62
C LYS A 771 14.49 23.09 -33.18
N LYS A 772 14.94 21.84 -33.21
CA LYS A 772 14.15 20.69 -33.66
C LYS A 772 12.87 20.51 -32.84
N ASP A 773 12.93 20.74 -31.53
CA ASP A 773 11.78 20.60 -30.65
C ASP A 773 10.74 21.71 -30.90
N ILE A 774 11.19 22.89 -31.32
CA ILE A 774 10.31 24.01 -31.71
C ILE A 774 9.60 23.70 -33.03
N GLU A 775 10.30 23.13 -34.01
CA GLU A 775 9.74 22.77 -35.33
C GLU A 775 8.62 21.72 -35.22
N GLU A 776 8.60 20.95 -34.16
CA GLU A 776 7.51 19.99 -33.85
C GLU A 776 6.28 20.61 -33.21
N ILE A 777 6.35 21.87 -32.77
CA ILE A 777 5.22 22.56 -32.10
C ILE A 777 4.37 23.28 -33.16
N PRO A 778 3.06 23.06 -33.20
CA PRO A 778 2.19 23.76 -34.15
C PRO A 778 2.30 25.28 -34.05
N GLU A 779 2.40 25.97 -35.21
CA GLU A 779 2.67 27.40 -35.29
C GLU A 779 1.70 28.28 -34.50
N LYS A 780 0.43 27.85 -34.39
CA LYS A 780 -0.61 28.52 -33.57
C LYS A 780 -0.20 28.72 -32.09
N TYR A 781 0.68 27.88 -31.57
CA TYR A 781 1.17 27.98 -30.19
C TYR A 781 2.41 28.85 -30.06
N LEU A 782 3.16 29.06 -31.15
CA LEU A 782 4.40 29.84 -31.19
C LEU A 782 4.14 31.34 -31.45
N THR A 783 2.98 31.72 -31.95
CA THR A 783 2.62 33.10 -32.27
C THR A 783 2.80 34.02 -31.07
N GLY A 784 3.55 35.13 -31.25
CA GLY A 784 3.83 36.15 -30.23
C GLY A 784 5.08 35.88 -29.38
N VAL A 785 5.83 34.83 -29.65
CA VAL A 785 7.10 34.48 -28.97
C VAL A 785 8.24 34.50 -29.99
N LYS A 786 9.37 35.09 -29.59
CA LYS A 786 10.63 35.09 -30.37
C LYS A 786 11.62 34.16 -29.71
N PHE A 787 12.28 33.34 -30.51
CA PHE A 787 13.26 32.39 -30.05
C PHE A 787 14.69 32.84 -30.38
N HIS A 788 15.53 32.88 -29.36
CA HIS A 788 16.96 33.21 -29.46
C HIS A 788 17.78 31.97 -29.20
N TYR A 789 18.36 31.46 -30.26
CA TYR A 789 19.16 30.23 -30.17
C TYR A 789 20.61 30.57 -29.87
N VAL A 790 21.12 30.03 -28.76
CA VAL A 790 22.45 30.29 -28.21
C VAL A 790 23.29 29.01 -28.19
N GLU A 791 24.61 29.17 -28.36
CA GLU A 791 25.58 28.08 -28.28
C GLU A 791 26.45 28.20 -27.03
N ASN A 792 26.70 29.43 -26.59
CA ASN A 792 27.54 29.74 -25.43
C ASN A 792 26.85 30.70 -24.47
N VAL A 793 27.27 30.67 -23.22
CA VAL A 793 26.78 31.60 -22.17
C VAL A 793 27.05 33.05 -22.52
N GLN A 794 28.13 33.34 -23.26
CA GLN A 794 28.41 34.70 -23.73
C GLN A 794 27.28 35.25 -24.61
N ASP A 795 26.75 34.43 -25.53
CA ASP A 795 25.62 34.82 -26.39
C ASP A 795 24.38 35.16 -25.54
N VAL A 796 24.23 34.44 -24.43
CA VAL A 796 23.12 34.71 -23.45
C VAL A 796 23.33 36.06 -22.81
N TRP A 797 24.53 36.35 -22.29
CA TRP A 797 24.82 37.63 -21.63
C TRP A 797 24.73 38.81 -22.57
N ASP A 798 25.23 38.70 -23.79
CA ASP A 798 25.22 39.75 -24.79
C ASP A 798 23.78 40.16 -25.19
N PHE A 799 22.85 39.23 -25.18
CA PHE A 799 21.46 39.49 -25.43
C PHE A 799 20.68 39.89 -24.15
N ALA A 800 20.82 39.15 -23.08
CA ALA A 800 19.99 39.26 -21.88
C ALA A 800 20.36 40.46 -21.00
N LEU A 801 21.67 40.77 -20.84
CA LEU A 801 22.12 41.87 -20.00
C LEU A 801 22.07 43.20 -20.77
N THR A 802 21.25 44.13 -20.31
CA THR A 802 21.18 45.50 -20.90
C THR A 802 22.35 46.37 -20.42
N ASN A 803 22.55 47.51 -21.01
CA ASN A 803 23.51 48.50 -20.53
C ASN A 803 22.96 49.39 -19.39
N GLU A 804 21.68 49.18 -19.03
CA GLU A 804 21.05 49.91 -17.97
C GLU A 804 21.40 49.31 -16.63
N VAL A 805 21.86 50.14 -15.70
CA VAL A 805 22.15 49.80 -14.28
C VAL A 805 20.83 50.03 -13.49
N VAL A 806 20.59 49.21 -12.46
CA VAL A 806 19.46 49.40 -11.55
C VAL A 806 19.57 50.69 -10.78
N GLU A 807 18.44 51.31 -10.40
CA GLU A 807 18.42 52.61 -9.70
C GLU A 807 19.17 52.60 -8.38
N ASN A 808 19.09 51.48 -7.64
CA ASN A 808 19.76 51.32 -6.33
C ASN A 808 20.96 50.38 -6.45
N ALA A 809 21.84 50.60 -7.43
CA ALA A 809 23.00 49.76 -7.66
C ALA A 809 23.96 49.75 -6.45
N ILE A 810 24.34 48.56 -6.08
CA ILE A 810 25.34 48.33 -5.05
C ILE A 810 26.70 48.83 -5.54
N LYS A 811 27.32 49.72 -4.79
CA LYS A 811 28.73 50.08 -5.03
C LYS A 811 29.61 49.08 -4.32
N PHE A 812 30.42 48.37 -5.08
CA PHE A 812 31.35 47.40 -4.55
C PHE A 812 32.62 48.09 -4.07
N ASP A 813 32.75 48.31 -2.75
CA ASP A 813 33.99 48.75 -2.16
C ASP A 813 34.93 47.54 -1.95
N ILE A 814 35.96 47.43 -2.75
CA ILE A 814 36.98 46.40 -2.64
C ILE A 814 38.07 46.89 -1.69
N GLU A 815 38.20 46.27 -0.53
CA GLU A 815 39.29 46.56 0.40
C GLU A 815 40.62 46.04 -0.18
N GLU A 816 41.63 46.93 -0.30
CA GLU A 816 42.97 46.52 -0.63
C GLU A 816 43.56 45.69 0.51
N GLU A 817 44.02 44.48 0.25
CA GLU A 817 44.81 43.75 1.24
C GLU A 817 46.02 44.60 1.66
N LYS A 818 46.01 45.10 2.90
CA LYS A 818 47.23 45.64 3.49
C LYS A 818 48.24 44.50 3.49
N LYS A 819 49.27 44.63 2.66
CA LYS A 819 50.47 43.80 2.74
C LYS A 819 50.90 43.77 4.19
N LYS A 820 50.82 42.63 4.83
CA LYS A 820 51.55 42.38 6.07
C LYS A 820 53.01 42.33 5.69
N ASP A 821 53.72 43.39 6.02
CA ASP A 821 55.19 43.42 6.02
C ASP A 821 55.75 42.38 7.02
#